data_7345743e3cbd2e17ad605ca83b10039f
#
_entry.id   7345743e3cbd2e17ad605ca83b10039f
#
_cell.length_a   1.000
_cell.length_b   1.000
_cell.length_c   1.000
_cell.angle_alpha   90.00
_cell.angle_beta   90.00
_cell.angle_gamma   90.00
#
_symmetry.space_group_name_H-M   'P 1'
#
loop_
_entity.id
_entity.type
_entity.pdbx_description
1 polymer ?
#
loop_
_entity_poly.entity_id
_entity_poly.type
_entity_poly.pdbx_seq_one_letter_code
_entity_poly.pdbx_strand_id
1 'polypeptide(L)'
;MKTEQNKRMELQNNSTVLIAGGGPSGSFAAIHLLEEAKKAHIHLNVTIIDRDAVRDPLTEQWKLKGCSGCAGIISPRLDRLLLKTGIDLPRSISCHHFTHVWFHGTWKNFPFRIPPQDRMYAVFRRSLPPETEAAGGGFDSFLLRTAADRGSSILTGEVVRIGYTSSMKPVLSVILEKNKTLTLEADFVCAAAGIQSVFSGSAPGMSFAEALQSVNPAFVPPVTRRAMVFEMHPGKRYIEKHMNRELFFIVTGSKQMPLDHITLVPKGEYLTAALVGEHIDRAVFPEDTRRIISEFFLLPQVRALLPGLTQDNTPVTCTCTPSLVIRPSLEPVCDRISPAGDLLGSRLYRDGLTSAFVSAKVLARTAVSRGIDKNSLSMGYTPVMNRLERDSRAARKVLRLVRIFLKSPILSRILYQSFASEMKFKKRKDWHLGNVLWLFASGSAGYDRVLQMLKKPSVLASLTRGAARTIRNILTERFFGIRWGEFGRYPTVVVREKREAIKQAIENSLSVTLDTAPQVERMYVIKIRAPAGIIFEELGRFGDEDSHFLKLRFLDVNRVAGEPNRTGATIRYRLKWTGPCMDIDLARSVPDRVLFYRPSELFCKNGKLIFDIAPTKDGNQRLVIYTAFDFKKSDRCCINLFWKMFKALFPDFAHDVVWNHALCTIKYQAEKRAGANRQGISCGP
;
A
#
# COMPACT_ATOMS: atom_id res chain seq x y z
N MET A 1 -51.15 21.31 -27.81
CA MET A 1 -49.81 21.69 -27.25
C MET A 1 -48.78 21.21 -28.25
N LYS A 2 -48.19 22.12 -29.01
CA LYS A 2 -47.03 21.83 -29.88
C LYS A 2 -45.84 21.48 -29.00
N THR A 3 -45.31 20.27 -29.11
CA THR A 3 -44.02 19.89 -28.60
C THR A 3 -42.98 20.84 -29.21
N GLU A 4 -42.50 21.79 -28.41
CA GLU A 4 -41.26 22.52 -28.74
C GLU A 4 -40.19 21.45 -28.94
N GLN A 5 -39.78 21.25 -30.18
CA GLN A 5 -38.56 20.49 -30.49
C GLN A 5 -37.42 21.21 -29.77
N ASN A 6 -36.94 20.59 -28.67
CA ASN A 6 -35.78 21.07 -27.92
C ASN A 6 -34.59 21.16 -28.89
N LYS A 7 -34.34 22.37 -29.40
CA LYS A 7 -33.27 22.63 -30.35
C LYS A 7 -31.95 22.27 -29.69
N ARG A 8 -31.33 21.23 -30.20
CA ARG A 8 -30.02 20.73 -29.71
C ARG A 8 -29.01 21.86 -29.77
N MET A 9 -28.38 22.18 -28.64
CA MET A 9 -27.31 23.17 -28.56
C MET A 9 -25.97 22.49 -28.80
N GLU A 10 -25.20 22.95 -29.78
CA GLU A 10 -23.94 22.32 -30.19
C GLU A 10 -22.81 23.33 -30.14
N LEU A 11 -21.60 22.86 -29.84
CA LEU A 11 -20.37 23.63 -30.02
C LEU A 11 -20.06 23.71 -31.52
N GLN A 12 -19.77 24.90 -31.96
CA GLN A 12 -19.45 25.22 -33.35
C GLN A 12 -18.01 25.65 -33.51
N ASN A 13 -17.56 25.82 -34.72
CA ASN A 13 -16.24 26.40 -34.99
C ASN A 13 -16.11 27.79 -34.30
N ASN A 14 -14.99 28.00 -33.62
CA ASN A 14 -14.70 29.18 -32.81
C ASN A 14 -15.58 29.41 -31.57
N SER A 15 -16.34 28.41 -31.13
CA SER A 15 -17.05 28.49 -29.85
C SER A 15 -16.10 28.73 -28.69
N THR A 16 -16.52 29.58 -27.77
CA THR A 16 -15.77 29.92 -26.55
C THR A 16 -16.14 28.98 -25.41
N VAL A 17 -15.12 28.34 -24.84
CA VAL A 17 -15.25 27.44 -23.69
C VAL A 17 -14.43 27.98 -22.53
N LEU A 18 -15.08 28.21 -21.40
CA LEU A 18 -14.42 28.64 -20.16
C LEU A 18 -14.36 27.48 -19.18
N ILE A 19 -13.21 27.26 -18.56
CA ILE A 19 -12.97 26.23 -17.56
C ILE A 19 -12.62 26.88 -16.23
N ALA A 20 -13.49 26.78 -15.24
CA ALA A 20 -13.27 27.32 -13.90
C ALA A 20 -12.47 26.33 -13.05
N GLY A 21 -11.17 26.58 -12.90
CA GLY A 21 -10.19 25.77 -12.17
C GLY A 21 -9.16 25.09 -13.08
N GLY A 22 -7.88 25.33 -12.82
CA GLY A 22 -6.72 24.80 -13.56
C GLY A 22 -6.08 23.55 -12.92
N GLY A 23 -6.69 22.97 -11.89
CA GLY A 23 -6.26 21.71 -11.31
C GLY A 23 -6.40 20.54 -12.30
N PRO A 24 -6.11 19.29 -11.87
CA PRO A 24 -6.13 18.12 -12.78
C PRO A 24 -7.42 17.97 -13.58
N SER A 25 -8.57 18.29 -12.97
CA SER A 25 -9.85 18.16 -13.64
C SER A 25 -10.01 19.14 -14.80
N GLY A 26 -9.69 20.41 -14.57
CA GLY A 26 -9.78 21.45 -15.61
C GLY A 26 -8.73 21.26 -16.70
N SER A 27 -7.50 20.94 -16.32
CA SER A 27 -6.45 20.64 -17.29
C SER A 27 -6.80 19.44 -18.18
N PHE A 28 -7.33 18.35 -17.61
CA PHE A 28 -7.83 17.22 -18.41
C PHE A 28 -9.04 17.61 -19.27
N ALA A 29 -9.94 18.48 -18.77
CA ALA A 29 -11.08 18.94 -19.56
C ALA A 29 -10.61 19.73 -20.80
N ALA A 30 -9.67 20.65 -20.64
CA ALA A 30 -9.08 21.40 -21.75
C ALA A 30 -8.42 20.46 -22.77
N ILE A 31 -7.56 19.56 -22.29
CA ILE A 31 -6.85 18.57 -23.11
C ILE A 31 -7.84 17.76 -23.95
N HIS A 32 -8.88 17.18 -23.31
CA HIS A 32 -9.84 16.34 -24.02
C HIS A 32 -10.80 17.14 -24.92
N LEU A 33 -11.20 18.37 -24.54
CA LEU A 33 -12.01 19.23 -25.40
C LEU A 33 -11.30 19.54 -26.71
N LEU A 34 -10.02 19.93 -26.62
CA LEU A 34 -9.19 20.20 -27.81
C LEU A 34 -8.96 18.94 -28.66
N GLU A 35 -8.78 17.75 -28.01
CA GLU A 35 -8.67 16.46 -28.73
C GLU A 35 -9.95 16.08 -29.46
N GLU A 36 -11.11 16.20 -28.81
CA GLU A 36 -12.40 15.85 -29.43
C GLU A 36 -12.80 16.89 -30.50
N ALA A 37 -12.52 18.19 -30.29
CA ALA A 37 -12.70 19.23 -31.29
C ALA A 37 -11.89 18.98 -32.57
N LYS A 38 -10.61 18.58 -32.40
CA LYS A 38 -9.75 18.20 -33.54
C LYS A 38 -10.33 17.02 -34.32
N LYS A 39 -10.89 15.99 -33.63
CA LYS A 39 -11.56 14.87 -34.27
C LYS A 39 -12.85 15.24 -34.99
N ALA A 40 -13.54 16.24 -34.47
CA ALA A 40 -14.77 16.79 -35.08
C ALA A 40 -14.49 17.86 -36.17
N HIS A 41 -13.22 18.18 -36.45
CA HIS A 41 -12.77 19.20 -37.37
C HIS A 41 -13.33 20.60 -37.05
N ILE A 42 -13.47 20.93 -35.76
CA ILE A 42 -13.84 22.26 -35.27
C ILE A 42 -12.70 22.86 -34.44
N HIS A 43 -12.60 24.15 -34.45
CA HIS A 43 -11.72 24.92 -33.56
C HIS A 43 -12.51 25.43 -32.36
N LEU A 44 -11.97 25.28 -31.14
CA LEU A 44 -12.55 25.81 -29.90
C LEU A 44 -11.59 26.80 -29.26
N ASN A 45 -12.11 27.91 -28.76
CA ASN A 45 -11.38 28.88 -27.95
C ASN A 45 -11.51 28.47 -26.48
N VAL A 46 -10.56 27.68 -25.98
CA VAL A 46 -10.60 27.14 -24.62
C VAL A 46 -9.74 27.99 -23.69
N THR A 47 -10.34 28.53 -22.62
CA THR A 47 -9.63 29.31 -21.59
C THR A 47 -9.79 28.66 -20.21
N ILE A 48 -8.68 28.36 -19.55
CA ILE A 48 -8.64 27.88 -18.16
C ILE A 48 -8.48 29.10 -17.25
N ILE A 49 -9.35 29.22 -16.26
CA ILE A 49 -9.31 30.31 -15.27
C ILE A 49 -8.94 29.69 -13.92
N ASP A 50 -7.80 30.08 -13.33
CA ASP A 50 -7.38 29.60 -12.02
C ASP A 50 -6.66 30.70 -11.24
N ARG A 51 -7.04 30.88 -9.98
CA ARG A 51 -6.49 31.93 -9.10
C ARG A 51 -5.02 31.69 -8.72
N ASP A 52 -4.61 30.42 -8.69
CA ASP A 52 -3.27 30.00 -8.31
C ASP A 52 -2.34 29.82 -9.52
N ALA A 53 -2.86 30.02 -10.75
CA ALA A 53 -2.06 29.97 -11.96
C ALA A 53 -1.16 31.18 -12.04
N VAL A 54 0.14 30.96 -12.23
CA VAL A 54 1.13 32.02 -12.40
C VAL A 54 2.10 31.66 -13.51
N ARG A 55 2.58 32.67 -14.23
CA ARG A 55 3.67 32.47 -15.17
C ARG A 55 5.00 32.63 -14.43
N ASP A 56 5.86 31.65 -14.55
CA ASP A 56 7.18 31.70 -13.93
C ASP A 56 8.02 32.75 -14.63
N PRO A 57 8.57 33.77 -13.92
CA PRO A 57 9.27 34.88 -14.56
C PRO A 57 10.59 34.48 -15.23
N LEU A 58 11.20 33.33 -14.82
CA LEU A 58 12.46 32.87 -15.37
C LEU A 58 12.28 31.92 -16.56
N THR A 59 11.30 31.03 -16.46
CA THR A 59 11.07 29.99 -17.48
C THR A 59 9.91 30.32 -18.41
N GLU A 60 9.17 31.37 -18.11
CA GLU A 60 7.91 31.74 -18.77
C GLU A 60 6.83 30.67 -18.80
N GLN A 61 7.04 29.54 -18.06
CA GLN A 61 6.12 28.44 -17.99
C GLN A 61 5.01 28.67 -16.98
N TRP A 62 3.84 28.16 -17.28
CA TRP A 62 2.72 28.17 -16.35
C TRP A 62 2.95 27.18 -15.19
N LYS A 63 2.67 27.63 -13.98
CA LYS A 63 2.68 26.79 -12.76
C LYS A 63 1.51 27.16 -11.85
N LEU A 64 1.12 26.21 -11.00
CA LEU A 64 0.13 26.42 -9.94
C LEU A 64 0.84 26.65 -8.62
N LYS A 65 0.55 27.77 -7.96
CA LYS A 65 0.96 28.01 -6.58
C LYS A 65 0.24 27.02 -5.65
N GLY A 66 0.82 26.71 -4.51
CA GLY A 66 0.20 25.91 -3.47
C GLY A 66 1.07 24.77 -2.95
N CYS A 67 0.50 23.96 -2.11
CA CYS A 67 1.19 22.93 -1.33
C CYS A 67 1.63 21.73 -2.20
N SER A 68 2.82 21.19 -1.90
CA SER A 68 3.33 19.92 -2.45
C SER A 68 2.74 18.68 -1.78
N GLY A 69 2.27 18.80 -0.56
CA GLY A 69 2.06 17.75 0.44
C GLY A 69 0.87 16.82 0.28
N CYS A 70 0.09 16.85 -0.79
CA CYS A 70 -0.99 15.88 -1.02
C CYS A 70 -0.45 14.47 -1.31
N ALA A 71 -1.24 13.41 -1.04
CA ALA A 71 -0.82 12.02 -1.21
C ALA A 71 -0.29 11.66 -2.61
N GLY A 72 -0.83 12.27 -3.68
CA GLY A 72 -0.24 12.27 -5.02
C GLY A 72 0.16 10.91 -5.60
N ILE A 73 -0.65 9.87 -5.41
CA ILE A 73 -0.37 8.53 -5.94
C ILE A 73 -0.98 8.40 -7.33
N ILE A 74 -0.14 8.09 -8.32
CA ILE A 74 -0.58 7.71 -9.67
C ILE A 74 -0.81 6.19 -9.69
N SER A 75 -2.06 5.80 -9.92
CA SER A 75 -2.45 4.41 -10.02
C SER A 75 -2.04 3.81 -11.38
N PRO A 76 -1.86 2.47 -11.48
CA PRO A 76 -1.58 1.83 -12.76
C PRO A 76 -2.65 2.09 -13.83
N ARG A 77 -3.89 2.34 -13.39
CA ARG A 77 -4.98 2.70 -14.30
C ARG A 77 -4.79 4.09 -14.88
N LEU A 78 -4.50 5.08 -14.04
CA LEU A 78 -4.27 6.44 -14.50
C LEU A 78 -3.03 6.52 -15.39
N ASP A 79 -1.93 5.86 -15.00
CA ASP A 79 -0.71 5.79 -15.80
C ASP A 79 -0.99 5.31 -17.24
N ARG A 80 -1.75 4.21 -17.39
CA ARG A 80 -2.15 3.72 -18.72
C ARG A 80 -3.07 4.68 -19.48
N LEU A 81 -3.93 5.43 -18.79
CA LEU A 81 -4.81 6.40 -19.41
C LEU A 81 -4.03 7.61 -19.92
N LEU A 82 -3.08 8.11 -19.13
CA LEU A 82 -2.19 9.20 -19.52
C LEU A 82 -1.40 8.85 -20.78
N LEU A 83 -0.74 7.68 -20.78
CA LEU A 83 0.01 7.20 -21.95
C LEU A 83 -0.85 7.06 -23.21
N LYS A 84 -2.09 6.58 -23.06
CA LYS A 84 -3.03 6.48 -24.19
C LYS A 84 -3.47 7.81 -24.78
N THR A 85 -3.30 8.89 -24.03
CA THR A 85 -3.60 10.26 -24.48
C THR A 85 -2.33 11.06 -24.81
N GLY A 86 -1.19 10.37 -24.97
CA GLY A 86 0.08 11.00 -25.30
C GLY A 86 0.64 11.89 -24.19
N ILE A 87 0.22 11.65 -22.93
CA ILE A 87 0.76 12.35 -21.77
C ILE A 87 1.75 11.40 -21.09
N ASP A 88 3.04 11.59 -21.38
CA ASP A 88 4.11 10.86 -20.70
C ASP A 88 4.70 11.74 -19.60
N LEU A 89 4.72 11.20 -18.37
CA LEU A 89 5.19 11.95 -17.22
C LEU A 89 6.72 11.89 -17.15
N PRO A 90 7.40 13.03 -17.17
CA PRO A 90 8.84 13.07 -17.02
C PRO A 90 9.27 12.57 -15.65
N ARG A 91 10.50 12.04 -15.57
CA ARG A 91 11.07 11.50 -14.32
C ARG A 91 11.17 12.56 -13.22
N SER A 92 11.30 13.82 -13.56
CA SER A 92 11.29 14.94 -12.60
C SER A 92 9.96 15.09 -11.87
N ILE A 93 8.85 14.65 -12.46
CA ILE A 93 7.51 14.68 -11.87
C ILE A 93 7.22 13.40 -11.09
N SER A 94 7.65 12.23 -11.60
CA SER A 94 7.45 10.94 -10.95
C SER A 94 8.54 10.69 -9.89
N CYS A 95 8.38 11.28 -8.71
CA CYS A 95 9.42 11.37 -7.71
C CYS A 95 9.73 10.06 -6.95
N HIS A 96 8.82 9.07 -6.92
CA HIS A 96 9.04 7.83 -6.18
C HIS A 96 8.24 6.65 -6.73
N HIS A 97 8.93 5.66 -7.30
CA HIS A 97 8.31 4.45 -7.86
C HIS A 97 8.21 3.34 -6.82
N PHE A 98 7.02 2.78 -6.64
CA PHE A 98 6.77 1.71 -5.69
C PHE A 98 7.01 0.32 -6.30
N THR A 99 7.57 -0.57 -5.49
CA THR A 99 7.73 -2.00 -5.81
C THR A 99 6.82 -2.88 -4.96
N HIS A 100 6.42 -2.40 -3.78
CA HIS A 100 5.55 -3.11 -2.86
C HIS A 100 4.49 -2.20 -2.24
N VAL A 101 3.33 -2.80 -1.96
CA VAL A 101 2.33 -2.22 -1.06
C VAL A 101 2.28 -3.07 0.20
N TRP A 102 2.44 -2.45 1.36
CA TRP A 102 2.38 -3.09 2.65
C TRP A 102 1.01 -2.91 3.29
N PHE A 103 0.44 -4.01 3.75
CA PHE A 103 -0.75 -4.00 4.59
C PHE A 103 -0.37 -4.27 6.03
N HIS A 104 -0.69 -3.31 6.90
CA HIS A 104 -0.46 -3.39 8.34
C HIS A 104 -1.78 -3.57 9.05
N GLY A 105 -1.95 -4.72 9.70
CA GLY A 105 -3.07 -5.01 10.56
C GLY A 105 -2.61 -5.20 12.01
N THR A 106 -3.51 -5.69 12.86
CA THR A 106 -3.24 -5.92 14.28
C THR A 106 -2.45 -7.20 14.56
N TRP A 107 -2.31 -8.10 13.57
CA TRP A 107 -1.53 -9.33 13.73
C TRP A 107 -0.14 -9.20 13.15
N LYS A 108 -0.01 -9.19 11.83
CA LYS A 108 1.26 -9.09 11.10
C LYS A 108 1.11 -8.27 9.83
N ASN A 109 2.22 -7.70 9.43
CA ASN A 109 2.34 -6.96 8.19
C ASN A 109 2.66 -7.90 7.04
N PHE A 110 2.09 -7.66 5.88
CA PHE A 110 2.41 -8.44 4.69
C PHE A 110 2.62 -7.55 3.47
N PRO A 111 3.71 -7.79 2.72
CA PRO A 111 3.99 -7.09 1.49
C PRO A 111 3.23 -7.70 0.34
N PHE A 112 2.76 -6.85 -0.55
CA PHE A 112 2.29 -7.25 -1.86
C PHE A 112 3.21 -6.64 -2.91
N ARG A 113 3.91 -7.48 -3.68
CA ARG A 113 4.77 -7.01 -4.76
C ARG A 113 3.91 -6.52 -5.93
N ILE A 114 4.15 -5.31 -6.39
CA ILE A 114 3.47 -4.73 -7.56
C ILE A 114 3.78 -5.58 -8.80
N PRO A 115 2.77 -5.93 -9.64
CA PRO A 115 3.02 -6.64 -10.90
C PRO A 115 4.02 -5.90 -11.78
N PRO A 116 4.96 -6.59 -12.47
CA PRO A 116 5.96 -5.92 -13.30
C PRO A 116 5.38 -5.05 -14.43
N GLN A 117 4.19 -5.42 -14.93
CA GLN A 117 3.48 -4.68 -15.97
C GLN A 117 2.71 -3.45 -15.45
N ASP A 118 2.59 -3.29 -14.14
CA ASP A 118 1.89 -2.18 -13.52
C ASP A 118 2.89 -1.18 -12.94
N ARG A 119 2.76 0.08 -13.28
CA ARG A 119 3.52 1.18 -12.68
C ARG A 119 2.66 1.88 -11.65
N MET A 120 3.20 2.12 -10.48
CA MET A 120 2.58 2.89 -9.41
C MET A 120 3.65 3.77 -8.77
N TYR A 121 3.40 5.05 -8.65
CA TYR A 121 4.40 5.99 -8.17
C TYR A 121 3.77 7.22 -7.51
N ALA A 122 4.56 7.94 -6.73
CA ALA A 122 4.17 9.20 -6.12
C ALA A 122 4.60 10.39 -6.97
N VAL A 123 3.82 11.47 -6.88
CA VAL A 123 4.11 12.78 -7.46
C VAL A 123 3.85 13.87 -6.43
N PHE A 124 4.59 14.96 -6.50
CA PHE A 124 4.18 16.20 -5.86
C PHE A 124 3.05 16.83 -6.68
N ARG A 125 2.08 17.44 -6.01
CA ARG A 125 0.86 17.92 -6.68
C ARG A 125 1.05 19.29 -7.33
N ARG A 126 0.91 20.38 -6.63
CA ARG A 126 0.92 21.72 -7.21
C ARG A 126 2.33 22.26 -7.40
N SER A 127 3.06 22.44 -6.30
CA SER A 127 4.47 22.86 -6.30
C SER A 127 5.41 21.71 -5.98
N LEU A 128 6.69 21.93 -6.18
CA LEU A 128 7.74 21.08 -5.66
C LEU A 128 8.20 21.66 -4.31
N PRO A 129 8.79 20.83 -3.41
CA PRO A 129 9.43 21.33 -2.22
C PRO A 129 10.54 22.32 -2.56
N PRO A 130 10.79 23.35 -1.70
CA PRO A 130 11.77 24.41 -1.99
C PRO A 130 13.18 23.92 -2.31
N GLU A 131 13.57 22.79 -1.77
CA GLU A 131 14.91 22.19 -1.93
C GLU A 131 15.04 21.38 -3.23
N THR A 132 14.00 21.26 -4.02
CA THR A 132 14.03 20.52 -5.29
C THR A 132 14.44 21.47 -6.42
N GLU A 133 15.59 21.27 -7.00
CA GLU A 133 16.16 22.10 -8.10
C GLU A 133 15.37 22.02 -9.42
N ALA A 134 14.34 21.20 -9.52
CA ALA A 134 13.58 21.02 -10.74
C ALA A 134 12.68 22.23 -11.02
N ALA A 135 13.02 22.99 -12.05
CA ALA A 135 12.13 24.02 -12.61
C ALA A 135 10.80 23.41 -13.06
N GLY A 136 9.69 24.09 -12.78
CA GLY A 136 8.42 23.78 -13.45
C GLY A 136 7.26 23.27 -12.60
N GLY A 137 7.40 23.10 -11.28
CA GLY A 137 6.30 22.70 -10.40
C GLY A 137 5.91 21.20 -10.48
N GLY A 138 4.87 20.81 -9.73
CA GLY A 138 4.44 19.44 -9.60
C GLY A 138 3.53 18.95 -10.73
N PHE A 139 2.86 17.81 -10.49
CA PHE A 139 1.98 17.14 -11.46
C PHE A 139 0.84 18.03 -11.99
N ASP A 140 0.21 18.82 -11.12
CA ASP A 140 -0.89 19.70 -11.51
C ASP A 140 -0.41 20.81 -12.45
N SER A 141 0.77 21.38 -12.15
CA SER A 141 1.43 22.37 -13.02
C SER A 141 1.85 21.79 -14.37
N PHE A 142 2.34 20.55 -14.38
CA PHE A 142 2.64 19.81 -15.61
C PHE A 142 1.41 19.63 -16.50
N LEU A 143 0.27 19.24 -15.90
CA LEU A 143 -0.98 19.10 -16.66
C LEU A 143 -1.48 20.43 -17.22
N LEU A 144 -1.36 21.51 -16.44
CA LEU A 144 -1.75 22.85 -16.89
C LEU A 144 -0.91 23.29 -18.10
N ARG A 145 0.42 23.09 -18.06
CA ARG A 145 1.30 23.34 -19.21
C ARG A 145 0.92 22.49 -20.41
N THR A 146 0.68 21.20 -20.19
CA THR A 146 0.25 20.28 -21.26
C THR A 146 -1.04 20.75 -21.92
N ALA A 147 -1.98 21.34 -21.18
CA ALA A 147 -3.19 21.92 -21.72
C ALA A 147 -2.88 23.21 -22.55
N ALA A 148 -2.00 24.07 -22.06
CA ALA A 148 -1.54 25.25 -22.78
C ALA A 148 -0.81 24.91 -24.10
N ASP A 149 0.11 23.92 -24.03
CA ASP A 149 0.86 23.44 -25.21
C ASP A 149 -0.06 22.85 -26.29
N ARG A 150 -1.25 22.35 -25.88
CA ARG A 150 -2.28 21.88 -26.82
C ARG A 150 -3.22 22.96 -27.34
N GLY A 151 -3.03 24.22 -26.93
CA GLY A 151 -3.74 25.37 -27.46
C GLY A 151 -4.79 25.99 -26.53
N SER A 152 -4.83 25.66 -25.24
CA SER A 152 -5.67 26.40 -24.30
C SER A 152 -4.99 27.69 -23.81
N SER A 153 -5.77 28.76 -23.67
CA SER A 153 -5.34 29.95 -22.96
C SER A 153 -5.48 29.82 -21.46
N ILE A 154 -4.66 30.51 -20.69
CA ILE A 154 -4.73 30.51 -19.22
C ILE A 154 -4.93 31.94 -18.74
N LEU A 155 -5.90 32.13 -17.84
CA LEU A 155 -6.20 33.39 -17.20
C LEU A 155 -6.02 33.23 -15.67
N THR A 156 -5.15 34.04 -15.08
CA THR A 156 -5.01 34.13 -13.64
C THR A 156 -6.18 34.90 -13.05
N GLY A 157 -7.03 34.25 -12.28
CA GLY A 157 -8.19 34.87 -11.65
C GLY A 157 -9.10 33.87 -10.95
N GLU A 158 -9.98 34.37 -10.11
CA GLU A 158 -10.94 33.58 -9.36
C GLU A 158 -12.36 33.77 -9.88
N VAL A 159 -13.02 32.69 -10.27
CA VAL A 159 -14.44 32.73 -10.66
C VAL A 159 -15.30 32.83 -9.40
N VAL A 160 -16.02 33.94 -9.25
CA VAL A 160 -16.83 34.22 -8.05
C VAL A 160 -18.34 34.20 -8.31
N ARG A 161 -18.78 34.39 -9.57
CA ARG A 161 -20.20 34.30 -9.96
C ARG A 161 -20.35 33.58 -11.28
N ILE A 162 -21.47 32.89 -11.41
CA ILE A 162 -21.93 32.25 -12.64
C ILE A 162 -23.34 32.75 -12.90
N GLY A 163 -23.63 33.13 -14.13
CA GLY A 163 -24.96 33.61 -14.55
C GLY A 163 -25.23 33.31 -16.02
N TYR A 164 -26.34 33.82 -16.52
CA TYR A 164 -26.69 33.77 -17.95
C TYR A 164 -26.98 35.15 -18.48
N THR A 165 -26.63 35.36 -19.74
CA THR A 165 -27.07 36.52 -20.53
C THR A 165 -28.56 36.40 -20.88
N SER A 166 -29.15 37.47 -21.45
CA SER A 166 -30.49 37.41 -22.02
C SER A 166 -30.62 36.37 -23.17
N SER A 167 -29.51 36.08 -23.85
CA SER A 167 -29.40 35.04 -24.89
C SER A 167 -29.13 33.63 -24.34
N MET A 168 -29.23 33.42 -23.02
CA MET A 168 -28.96 32.13 -22.33
C MET A 168 -27.53 31.62 -22.55
N LYS A 169 -26.56 32.47 -22.75
CA LYS A 169 -25.15 32.10 -22.71
C LYS A 169 -24.58 32.29 -21.32
N PRO A 170 -23.75 31.35 -20.82
CA PRO A 170 -23.11 31.48 -19.53
C PRO A 170 -22.21 32.71 -19.45
N VAL A 171 -22.25 33.36 -18.29
CA VAL A 171 -21.38 34.49 -17.95
C VAL A 171 -20.66 34.20 -16.64
N LEU A 172 -19.35 34.38 -16.63
CA LEU A 172 -18.51 34.25 -15.43
C LEU A 172 -18.03 35.62 -14.98
N SER A 173 -18.20 35.94 -13.70
CA SER A 173 -17.49 37.05 -13.07
C SER A 173 -16.20 36.55 -12.45
N VAL A 174 -15.09 37.11 -12.87
CA VAL A 174 -13.73 36.69 -12.48
C VAL A 174 -13.04 37.86 -11.76
N ILE A 175 -12.55 37.60 -10.56
CA ILE A 175 -11.67 38.55 -9.86
C ILE A 175 -10.24 38.30 -10.31
N LEU A 176 -9.63 39.29 -10.89
CA LEU A 176 -8.23 39.32 -11.28
C LEU A 176 -7.35 39.90 -10.17
N GLU A 177 -6.03 39.95 -10.40
CA GLU A 177 -5.10 40.65 -9.51
C GLU A 177 -5.56 42.10 -9.23
N LYS A 178 -5.28 42.63 -8.05
CA LYS A 178 -5.70 43.95 -7.56
C LYS A 178 -7.23 44.14 -7.51
N ASN A 179 -7.99 43.05 -7.28
CA ASN A 179 -9.47 43.05 -7.14
C ASN A 179 -10.22 43.62 -8.35
N LYS A 180 -9.63 43.64 -9.54
CA LYS A 180 -10.32 44.02 -10.76
C LYS A 180 -11.28 42.90 -11.18
N THR A 181 -12.55 43.22 -11.37
CA THR A 181 -13.55 42.25 -11.86
C THR A 181 -13.61 42.26 -13.38
N LEU A 182 -13.56 41.10 -13.99
CA LEU A 182 -13.74 40.84 -15.41
C LEU A 182 -14.98 39.99 -15.62
N THR A 183 -15.82 40.37 -16.61
CA THR A 183 -16.99 39.58 -17.01
C THR A 183 -16.69 38.88 -18.33
N LEU A 184 -16.86 37.55 -18.38
CA LEU A 184 -16.58 36.75 -19.56
C LEU A 184 -17.82 35.96 -19.97
N GLU A 185 -18.21 36.07 -21.23
CA GLU A 185 -19.28 35.28 -21.84
C GLU A 185 -18.70 34.04 -22.52
N ALA A 186 -19.44 32.90 -22.49
CA ALA A 186 -19.02 31.68 -23.12
C ALA A 186 -20.20 30.94 -23.81
N ASP A 187 -19.87 30.07 -24.75
CA ASP A 187 -20.83 29.11 -25.29
C ASP A 187 -21.00 27.91 -24.37
N PHE A 188 -19.92 27.56 -23.65
CA PHE A 188 -19.94 26.43 -22.68
C PHE A 188 -18.99 26.69 -21.50
N VAL A 189 -19.41 26.29 -20.30
CA VAL A 189 -18.61 26.38 -19.08
C VAL A 189 -18.39 25.00 -18.48
N CYS A 190 -17.12 24.66 -18.21
CA CYS A 190 -16.71 23.52 -17.39
C CYS A 190 -16.39 23.97 -15.96
N ALA A 191 -17.17 23.54 -14.98
CA ALA A 191 -16.94 23.82 -13.57
C ALA A 191 -15.97 22.78 -12.98
N ALA A 192 -14.70 23.13 -12.83
CA ALA A 192 -13.61 22.25 -12.38
C ALA A 192 -12.86 22.78 -11.16
N ALA A 193 -13.50 23.63 -10.35
CA ALA A 193 -12.88 24.33 -9.20
C ALA A 193 -12.47 23.42 -8.03
N GLY A 194 -12.80 22.12 -8.08
CA GLY A 194 -12.47 21.12 -7.06
C GLY A 194 -13.37 21.19 -5.83
N ILE A 195 -13.29 20.17 -4.96
CA ILE A 195 -14.22 20.03 -3.82
C ILE A 195 -13.99 21.05 -2.70
N GLN A 196 -12.76 21.57 -2.55
CA GLN A 196 -12.47 22.54 -1.49
C GLN A 196 -13.20 23.88 -1.73
N SER A 197 -13.39 24.26 -2.98
CA SER A 197 -14.13 25.48 -3.37
C SER A 197 -15.64 25.43 -3.06
N VAL A 198 -16.16 24.24 -2.74
CA VAL A 198 -17.55 24.07 -2.30
C VAL A 198 -17.80 24.71 -0.95
N PHE A 199 -16.79 24.73 -0.07
CA PHE A 199 -16.91 25.15 1.33
C PHE A 199 -16.19 26.47 1.65
N SER A 200 -15.38 26.98 0.73
CA SER A 200 -14.61 28.20 0.94
C SER A 200 -14.67 29.08 -0.33
N GLY A 201 -15.16 30.31 -0.18
CA GLY A 201 -14.98 31.37 -1.15
C GLY A 201 -13.90 32.32 -0.65
N SER A 202 -13.06 32.85 -1.54
CA SER A 202 -12.06 33.89 -1.20
C SER A 202 -12.68 35.27 -1.06
N ALA A 203 -13.88 35.47 -1.59
CA ALA A 203 -14.65 36.69 -1.44
C ALA A 203 -15.69 36.58 -0.35
N PRO A 204 -15.95 37.61 0.44
CA PRO A 204 -17.06 37.59 1.40
C PRO A 204 -18.38 37.35 0.65
N GLY A 205 -19.01 36.22 0.85
CA GLY A 205 -20.41 36.03 0.55
C GLY A 205 -20.85 34.81 -0.27
N MET A 206 -20.02 34.15 -1.07
CA MET A 206 -20.54 33.03 -1.90
C MET A 206 -19.47 31.98 -2.20
N SER A 207 -19.75 30.73 -1.88
CA SER A 207 -18.92 29.60 -2.30
C SER A 207 -19.14 29.27 -3.79
N PHE A 208 -18.22 28.54 -4.42
CA PHE A 208 -18.39 28.12 -5.82
C PHE A 208 -19.62 27.20 -6.01
N ALA A 209 -20.00 26.43 -4.99
CA ALA A 209 -21.22 25.63 -5.02
C ALA A 209 -22.47 26.50 -5.07
N GLU A 210 -22.53 27.57 -4.29
CA GLU A 210 -23.64 28.54 -4.31
C GLU A 210 -23.70 29.28 -5.64
N ALA A 211 -22.54 29.62 -6.23
CA ALA A 211 -22.49 30.17 -7.58
C ALA A 211 -23.04 29.22 -8.64
N LEU A 212 -22.81 27.92 -8.53
CA LEU A 212 -23.45 26.90 -9.38
C LEU A 212 -24.94 26.76 -9.10
N GLN A 213 -25.37 26.80 -7.84
CA GLN A 213 -26.77 26.72 -7.44
C GLN A 213 -27.59 27.91 -7.91
N SER A 214 -26.97 29.09 -8.08
CA SER A 214 -27.67 30.28 -8.64
C SER A 214 -28.16 30.07 -10.07
N VAL A 215 -27.46 29.24 -10.87
CA VAL A 215 -27.84 28.88 -12.24
C VAL A 215 -28.43 27.51 -12.39
N ASN A 216 -28.25 26.63 -11.42
CA ASN A 216 -28.84 25.31 -11.33
C ASN A 216 -29.34 25.03 -9.90
N PRO A 217 -30.55 25.51 -9.53
CA PRO A 217 -31.08 25.33 -8.17
C PRO A 217 -31.26 23.87 -7.74
N ALA A 218 -31.33 22.93 -8.70
CA ALA A 218 -31.42 21.50 -8.44
C ALA A 218 -30.05 20.85 -8.10
N PHE A 219 -28.95 21.58 -8.29
CA PHE A 219 -27.61 21.05 -8.00
C PHE A 219 -27.43 20.81 -6.50
N VAL A 220 -27.15 19.55 -6.14
CA VAL A 220 -26.73 19.18 -4.79
C VAL A 220 -25.25 18.83 -4.81
N PRO A 221 -24.40 19.57 -4.07
CA PRO A 221 -22.97 19.30 -4.00
C PRO A 221 -22.65 17.88 -3.53
N PRO A 222 -21.48 17.34 -3.87
CA PRO A 222 -21.02 16.05 -3.35
C PRO A 222 -20.98 16.05 -1.81
N VAL A 223 -21.36 14.93 -1.22
CA VAL A 223 -21.17 14.74 0.22
C VAL A 223 -19.72 14.41 0.50
N THR A 224 -19.15 15.04 1.49
CA THR A 224 -17.73 14.90 1.84
C THR A 224 -17.51 14.42 3.26
N ARG A 225 -16.28 14.01 3.52
CA ARG A 225 -15.72 13.71 4.83
C ARG A 225 -14.33 14.31 4.93
N ARG A 226 -13.90 14.70 6.10
CA ARG A 226 -12.54 15.23 6.31
C ARG A 226 -11.50 14.13 6.29
N ALA A 227 -10.31 14.47 5.82
CA ALA A 227 -9.07 13.76 6.08
C ALA A 227 -8.07 14.74 6.68
N MET A 228 -7.04 14.24 7.33
CA MET A 228 -5.86 15.02 7.69
C MET A 228 -4.69 14.50 6.87
N VAL A 229 -4.00 15.41 6.22
CA VAL A 229 -2.77 15.10 5.46
C VAL A 229 -1.66 15.99 5.99
N PHE A 230 -0.51 15.41 6.27
CA PHE A 230 0.68 16.17 6.59
C PHE A 230 1.91 15.54 5.94
N GLU A 231 2.86 16.37 5.61
CA GLU A 231 4.12 15.97 4.98
C GLU A 231 5.28 16.21 5.96
N MET A 232 6.12 15.21 6.07
CA MET A 232 7.31 15.20 6.91
C MET A 232 8.55 15.15 6.04
N HIS A 233 9.65 15.73 6.53
CA HIS A 233 10.96 15.70 5.88
C HIS A 233 11.97 14.89 6.70
N PRO A 234 11.93 13.56 6.71
CA PRO A 234 12.88 12.72 7.42
C PRO A 234 14.24 12.62 6.72
N GLY A 235 14.35 13.10 5.49
CA GLY A 235 15.55 13.07 4.67
C GLY A 235 15.74 11.78 3.86
N LYS A 236 16.52 11.90 2.77
CA LYS A 236 16.74 10.83 1.78
C LYS A 236 17.29 9.54 2.39
N ARG A 237 18.32 9.63 3.25
CA ARG A 237 18.91 8.46 3.90
C ARG A 237 17.90 7.68 4.74
N TYR A 238 17.00 8.40 5.42
CA TYR A 238 15.96 7.77 6.23
C TYR A 238 14.96 7.03 5.35
N ILE A 239 14.45 7.67 4.30
CA ILE A 239 13.50 7.05 3.35
C ILE A 239 14.11 5.81 2.69
N GLU A 240 15.33 5.90 2.18
CA GLU A 240 16.01 4.76 1.54
C GLU A 240 16.22 3.58 2.51
N LYS A 241 16.54 3.86 3.78
CA LYS A 241 16.80 2.83 4.79
C LYS A 241 15.53 2.16 5.32
N HIS A 242 14.47 2.93 5.57
CA HIS A 242 13.29 2.45 6.31
C HIS A 242 12.04 2.28 5.45
N MET A 243 11.87 3.10 4.43
CA MET A 243 10.66 3.11 3.58
C MET A 243 10.94 2.56 2.18
N ASN A 244 12.15 2.76 1.66
CA ASN A 244 12.58 2.31 0.33
C ASN A 244 11.50 2.61 -0.73
N ARG A 245 11.18 1.64 -1.59
CA ARG A 245 10.17 1.72 -2.66
C ARG A 245 8.83 1.10 -2.24
N GLU A 246 8.37 1.44 -1.05
CA GLU A 246 7.25 0.77 -0.39
C GLU A 246 6.14 1.78 -0.03
N LEU A 247 4.90 1.44 -0.35
CA LEU A 247 3.69 2.16 0.03
C LEU A 247 3.03 1.44 1.21
N PHE A 248 2.60 2.16 2.24
CA PHE A 248 2.06 1.55 3.45
C PHE A 248 0.58 1.91 3.65
N PHE A 249 -0.23 0.89 3.83
CA PHE A 249 -1.62 0.98 4.23
C PHE A 249 -1.78 0.35 5.62
N ILE A 250 -2.17 1.17 6.60
CA ILE A 250 -2.17 0.79 8.01
C ILE A 250 -3.59 0.91 8.55
N VAL A 251 -4.07 -0.15 9.20
CA VAL A 251 -5.29 -0.12 9.99
C VAL A 251 -4.92 -0.31 11.45
N THR A 252 -5.21 0.70 12.26
CA THR A 252 -4.91 0.68 13.70
C THR A 252 -6.05 0.04 14.48
N GLY A 253 -5.71 -0.63 15.59
CA GLY A 253 -6.65 -1.09 16.59
C GLY A 253 -6.85 -0.08 17.74
N SER A 254 -6.25 1.11 17.66
CA SER A 254 -6.28 2.10 18.73
C SER A 254 -7.70 2.57 19.03
N LYS A 255 -8.07 2.53 20.31
CA LYS A 255 -9.33 3.12 20.81
C LYS A 255 -9.19 4.62 21.07
N GLN A 256 -7.98 5.07 21.42
CA GLN A 256 -7.68 6.47 21.69
C GLN A 256 -7.69 7.31 20.41
N MET A 257 -7.20 6.73 19.31
CA MET A 257 -7.19 7.37 17.99
C MET A 257 -7.95 6.47 16.98
N PRO A 258 -9.29 6.53 16.96
CA PRO A 258 -10.11 5.67 16.09
C PRO A 258 -10.02 6.13 14.63
N LEU A 259 -9.08 5.56 13.90
CA LEU A 259 -8.89 5.76 12.47
C LEU A 259 -9.44 4.59 11.66
N ASP A 260 -9.94 4.90 10.46
CA ASP A 260 -10.30 3.89 9.47
C ASP A 260 -9.04 3.30 8.84
N HIS A 261 -8.11 4.18 8.45
CA HIS A 261 -6.79 3.80 7.95
C HIS A 261 -5.83 5.00 7.95
N ILE A 262 -4.55 4.66 7.86
CA ILE A 262 -3.44 5.58 7.58
C ILE A 262 -2.76 5.12 6.31
N THR A 263 -2.42 6.05 5.42
CA THR A 263 -1.56 5.77 4.26
C THR A 263 -0.27 6.57 4.42
N LEU A 264 0.89 5.89 4.33
CA LEU A 264 2.20 6.54 4.30
C LEU A 264 2.78 6.44 2.91
N VAL A 265 3.12 7.59 2.33
CA VAL A 265 3.55 7.74 0.94
C VAL A 265 4.94 8.40 0.91
N PRO A 266 6.02 7.63 0.72
CA PRO A 266 7.34 8.21 0.52
C PRO A 266 7.43 8.91 -0.85
N LYS A 267 8.11 10.08 -0.86
CA LYS A 267 8.32 10.94 -2.02
C LYS A 267 9.73 11.51 -2.00
N GLY A 268 10.71 10.77 -2.50
CA GLY A 268 12.10 11.18 -2.43
C GLY A 268 12.59 11.30 -0.99
N GLU A 269 12.76 12.51 -0.49
CA GLU A 269 13.21 12.82 0.88
C GLU A 269 12.05 13.03 1.85
N TYR A 270 10.82 13.13 1.34
CA TYR A 270 9.61 13.45 2.07
C TYR A 270 8.75 12.21 2.32
N LEU A 271 7.94 12.29 3.36
CA LEU A 271 6.95 11.28 3.71
C LEU A 271 5.60 11.93 3.97
N THR A 272 4.63 11.66 3.13
CA THR A 272 3.25 12.13 3.35
C THR A 272 2.48 11.09 4.16
N ALA A 273 1.83 11.53 5.24
CA ALA A 273 0.86 10.76 6.01
C ALA A 273 -0.56 11.27 5.73
N ALA A 274 -1.46 10.38 5.34
CA ALA A 274 -2.87 10.67 5.17
C ALA A 274 -3.71 9.84 6.13
N LEU A 275 -4.47 10.51 6.99
CA LEU A 275 -5.28 9.95 8.07
C LEU A 275 -6.76 10.15 7.75
N VAL A 276 -7.54 9.07 7.86
CA VAL A 276 -8.99 9.10 7.69
C VAL A 276 -9.63 8.32 8.83
N GLY A 277 -10.68 8.85 9.43
CA GLY A 277 -11.39 8.17 10.50
C GLY A 277 -12.19 9.10 11.38
N GLU A 278 -12.93 8.52 12.31
CA GLU A 278 -13.81 9.23 13.25
C GLU A 278 -13.05 10.26 14.08
N HIS A 279 -11.80 9.97 14.43
CA HIS A 279 -10.95 10.89 15.18
C HIS A 279 -10.70 12.21 14.42
N ILE A 280 -10.55 12.12 13.09
CA ILE A 280 -10.36 13.30 12.22
C ILE A 280 -11.68 14.04 11.99
N ASP A 281 -12.80 13.32 11.89
CA ASP A 281 -14.12 13.94 11.69
C ASP A 281 -14.54 14.81 12.89
N ARG A 282 -14.17 14.38 14.12
CA ARG A 282 -14.49 15.07 15.37
C ARG A 282 -13.51 16.18 15.73
N ALA A 283 -12.35 16.22 15.09
CA ALA A 283 -11.30 17.19 15.39
C ALA A 283 -11.70 18.62 14.99
N VAL A 284 -11.27 19.56 15.79
CA VAL A 284 -11.37 20.99 15.50
C VAL A 284 -10.03 21.46 14.93
N PHE A 285 -10.05 21.99 13.72
CA PHE A 285 -8.85 22.44 13.02
C PHE A 285 -8.87 23.97 12.90
N PRO A 286 -7.71 24.64 13.10
CA PRO A 286 -6.35 24.07 13.18
C PRO A 286 -5.88 23.61 14.58
N GLU A 287 -6.68 23.81 15.64
CA GLU A 287 -6.29 23.66 17.06
C GLU A 287 -5.79 22.24 17.38
N ASP A 288 -6.49 21.21 16.88
CA ASP A 288 -6.15 19.81 17.14
C ASP A 288 -4.97 19.30 16.29
N THR A 289 -4.47 20.07 15.33
CA THR A 289 -3.45 19.62 14.38
C THR A 289 -2.21 19.05 15.07
N ARG A 290 -1.63 19.82 16.00
CA ARG A 290 -0.41 19.42 16.73
C ARG A 290 -0.65 18.16 17.56
N ARG A 291 -1.78 18.10 18.27
CA ARG A 291 -2.17 16.96 19.10
C ARG A 291 -2.28 15.68 18.27
N ILE A 292 -2.96 15.73 17.12
CA ILE A 292 -3.14 14.57 16.25
C ILE A 292 -1.80 14.07 15.67
N ILE A 293 -0.89 14.97 15.33
CA ILE A 293 0.47 14.59 14.86
C ILE A 293 1.23 13.90 16.01
N SER A 294 1.16 14.41 17.22
CA SER A 294 1.77 13.78 18.40
C SER A 294 1.21 12.36 18.63
N GLU A 295 -0.12 12.23 18.66
CA GLU A 295 -0.80 10.95 18.81
C GLU A 295 -0.44 9.95 17.70
N PHE A 296 -0.27 10.42 16.45
CA PHE A 296 0.16 9.60 15.33
C PHE A 296 1.52 8.96 15.58
N PHE A 297 2.52 9.71 16.05
CA PHE A 297 3.85 9.16 16.36
C PHE A 297 3.83 8.21 17.57
N LEU A 298 2.82 8.29 18.43
CA LEU A 298 2.67 7.37 19.57
C LEU A 298 2.02 6.02 19.18
N LEU A 299 1.41 5.91 18.01
CA LEU A 299 0.82 4.65 17.55
C LEU A 299 1.88 3.55 17.43
N PRO A 300 1.65 2.35 18.03
CA PRO A 300 2.66 1.27 17.99
C PRO A 300 3.08 0.87 16.57
N GLN A 301 2.12 0.84 15.62
CA GLN A 301 2.39 0.51 14.22
C GLN A 301 3.27 1.57 13.55
N VAL A 302 3.04 2.85 13.85
CA VAL A 302 3.82 3.96 13.32
C VAL A 302 5.23 3.94 13.91
N ARG A 303 5.38 3.77 15.22
CA ARG A 303 6.69 3.64 15.88
C ARG A 303 7.53 2.49 15.30
N ALA A 304 6.89 1.37 15.01
CA ALA A 304 7.58 0.23 14.40
C ALA A 304 8.02 0.49 12.95
N LEU A 305 7.30 1.32 12.20
CA LEU A 305 7.60 1.68 10.82
C LEU A 305 8.55 2.85 10.71
N LEU A 306 8.46 3.81 11.62
CA LEU A 306 9.21 5.05 11.64
C LEU A 306 10.13 5.12 12.88
N PRO A 307 11.08 4.17 13.03
CA PRO A 307 11.93 4.11 14.21
C PRO A 307 12.78 5.37 14.33
N GLY A 308 12.78 5.98 15.52
CA GLY A 308 13.55 7.18 15.83
C GLY A 308 12.89 8.49 15.40
N LEU A 309 11.80 8.49 14.64
CA LEU A 309 11.05 9.71 14.34
C LEU A 309 10.06 10.03 15.46
N THR A 310 10.00 11.30 15.80
CA THR A 310 9.05 11.91 16.75
C THR A 310 8.56 13.22 16.18
N GLN A 311 7.55 13.79 16.79
CA GLN A 311 7.09 15.13 16.41
C GLN A 311 8.18 16.19 16.56
N ASP A 312 9.03 16.06 17.60
CA ASP A 312 10.03 17.07 17.95
C ASP A 312 11.26 17.05 17.04
N ASN A 313 11.61 15.86 16.48
CA ASN A 313 12.81 15.69 15.67
C ASN A 313 12.51 15.53 14.17
N THR A 314 11.25 15.62 13.75
CA THR A 314 10.85 15.43 12.35
C THR A 314 10.14 16.69 11.87
N PRO A 315 10.77 17.51 11.01
CA PRO A 315 10.11 18.69 10.45
C PRO A 315 8.83 18.30 9.68
N VAL A 316 7.71 18.94 10.05
CA VAL A 316 6.45 18.85 9.32
C VAL A 316 6.38 20.07 8.40
N THR A 317 6.49 19.85 7.10
CA THR A 317 6.60 20.89 6.10
C THR A 317 5.26 21.45 5.64
N CYS A 318 4.21 20.63 5.74
CA CYS A 318 2.86 21.01 5.32
C CYS A 318 1.81 20.21 6.09
N THR A 319 0.72 20.86 6.44
CA THR A 319 -0.49 20.21 7.00
C THR A 319 -1.72 20.73 6.29
N CYS A 320 -2.68 19.87 6.01
CA CYS A 320 -3.98 20.26 5.48
C CYS A 320 -5.09 19.27 5.89
N THR A 321 -6.33 19.75 5.81
CA THR A 321 -7.53 18.97 6.12
C THR A 321 -8.45 18.89 4.91
N PRO A 322 -8.06 18.12 3.87
CA PRO A 322 -8.84 18.05 2.64
C PRO A 322 -10.18 17.37 2.85
N SER A 323 -11.19 17.85 2.16
CA SER A 323 -12.48 17.17 2.00
C SER A 323 -12.35 16.05 0.99
N LEU A 324 -12.79 14.85 1.35
CA LEU A 324 -12.84 13.68 0.48
C LEU A 324 -14.29 13.38 0.10
N VAL A 325 -14.56 13.25 -1.18
CA VAL A 325 -15.88 12.89 -1.67
C VAL A 325 -16.28 11.48 -1.21
N ILE A 326 -17.46 11.34 -0.62
CA ILE A 326 -18.05 10.07 -0.19
C ILE A 326 -19.35 9.71 -0.90
N ARG A 327 -20.01 10.69 -1.52
CA ARG A 327 -21.10 10.51 -2.49
C ARG A 327 -21.00 11.53 -3.59
N PRO A 328 -21.32 11.17 -4.84
CA PRO A 328 -21.35 12.12 -5.94
C PRO A 328 -22.43 13.19 -5.77
N SER A 329 -22.34 14.26 -6.53
CA SER A 329 -23.36 15.29 -6.65
C SER A 329 -24.67 14.73 -7.24
N LEU A 330 -25.77 15.49 -7.05
CA LEU A 330 -27.05 15.21 -7.73
C LEU A 330 -27.39 16.37 -8.67
N GLU A 331 -28.09 16.07 -9.76
CA GLU A 331 -28.48 17.03 -10.80
C GLU A 331 -27.33 17.98 -11.21
N PRO A 332 -26.14 17.42 -11.62
CA PRO A 332 -24.92 18.22 -11.74
C PRO A 332 -24.89 19.16 -12.96
N VAL A 333 -25.74 18.97 -13.95
CA VAL A 333 -25.66 19.66 -15.22
C VAL A 333 -26.88 20.57 -15.47
N CYS A 334 -26.65 21.68 -16.15
CA CYS A 334 -27.68 22.52 -16.74
C CYS A 334 -27.25 22.93 -18.16
N ASP A 335 -28.09 23.69 -18.85
CA ASP A 335 -27.77 24.10 -20.21
C ASP A 335 -26.43 24.88 -20.26
N ARG A 336 -25.52 24.44 -21.13
CA ARG A 336 -24.19 25.04 -21.34
C ARG A 336 -23.25 25.05 -20.16
N ILE A 337 -23.59 24.39 -19.03
CA ILE A 337 -22.72 24.33 -17.84
C ILE A 337 -22.67 22.90 -17.31
N SER A 338 -21.45 22.39 -17.06
CA SER A 338 -21.24 21.04 -16.53
C SER A 338 -20.05 20.97 -15.59
N PRO A 339 -20.15 20.32 -14.42
CA PRO A 339 -19.01 20.09 -13.54
C PRO A 339 -18.14 18.94 -14.03
N ALA A 340 -16.88 18.96 -13.61
CA ALA A 340 -15.94 17.86 -13.78
C ALA A 340 -15.11 17.61 -12.49
N GLY A 341 -14.54 16.42 -12.37
CA GLY A 341 -13.71 16.04 -11.22
C GLY A 341 -14.52 15.88 -9.94
N ASP A 342 -13.96 16.38 -8.85
CA ASP A 342 -14.54 16.17 -7.52
C ASP A 342 -15.88 16.90 -7.30
N LEU A 343 -16.15 17.96 -8.05
CA LEU A 343 -17.48 18.60 -8.05
C LEU A 343 -18.58 17.70 -8.64
N LEU A 344 -18.23 16.82 -9.56
CA LEU A 344 -19.13 15.77 -10.04
C LEU A 344 -19.17 14.60 -9.06
N GLY A 345 -17.99 14.18 -8.63
CA GLY A 345 -17.79 13.07 -7.72
C GLY A 345 -16.54 12.27 -8.02
N SER A 346 -16.01 11.64 -7.00
CA SER A 346 -14.86 10.75 -7.12
C SER A 346 -15.06 9.44 -6.37
N ARG A 347 -14.16 8.49 -6.60
CA ARG A 347 -14.18 7.20 -5.90
C ARG A 347 -13.83 7.38 -4.44
N LEU A 348 -14.52 6.66 -3.58
CA LEU A 348 -14.38 6.76 -2.13
C LEU A 348 -12.92 6.51 -1.68
N TYR A 349 -12.31 7.52 -1.05
CA TYR A 349 -10.96 7.54 -0.47
C TYR A 349 -9.79 7.24 -1.41
N ARG A 350 -10.00 7.23 -2.72
CA ARG A 350 -8.92 6.96 -3.66
C ARG A 350 -9.20 7.43 -5.07
N ASP A 351 -8.12 7.54 -5.83
CA ASP A 351 -8.15 7.61 -7.29
C ASP A 351 -8.92 8.83 -7.83
N GLY A 352 -8.93 9.94 -7.06
CA GLY A 352 -9.54 11.20 -7.48
C GLY A 352 -8.98 11.69 -8.81
N LEU A 353 -7.68 11.51 -9.05
CA LEU A 353 -7.04 11.87 -10.32
C LEU A 353 -7.59 11.07 -11.51
N THR A 354 -7.84 9.77 -11.34
CA THR A 354 -8.50 8.97 -12.41
C THR A 354 -9.95 9.39 -12.60
N SER A 355 -10.66 9.74 -11.52
CA SER A 355 -12.03 10.25 -11.60
C SER A 355 -12.08 11.58 -12.34
N ALA A 356 -11.13 12.48 -12.07
CA ALA A 356 -10.96 13.74 -12.80
C ALA A 356 -10.71 13.51 -14.30
N PHE A 357 -9.79 12.61 -14.64
CA PHE A 357 -9.52 12.25 -16.04
C PHE A 357 -10.77 11.69 -16.74
N VAL A 358 -11.47 10.74 -16.11
CA VAL A 358 -12.62 10.06 -16.73
C VAL A 358 -13.80 11.04 -16.90
N SER A 359 -14.12 11.85 -15.89
CA SER A 359 -15.19 12.83 -15.96
C SER A 359 -14.92 13.90 -17.02
N ALA A 360 -13.69 14.42 -17.07
CA ALA A 360 -13.25 15.39 -18.08
C ALA A 360 -13.37 14.84 -19.51
N LYS A 361 -12.94 13.58 -19.72
CA LYS A 361 -13.06 12.92 -21.02
C LYS A 361 -14.50 12.72 -21.46
N VAL A 362 -15.37 12.33 -20.53
CA VAL A 362 -16.81 12.16 -20.83
C VAL A 362 -17.45 13.51 -21.12
N LEU A 363 -17.14 14.55 -20.35
CA LEU A 363 -17.58 15.92 -20.60
C LEU A 363 -17.22 16.33 -22.03
N ALA A 364 -15.92 16.29 -22.37
CA ALA A 364 -15.42 16.73 -23.66
C ALA A 364 -16.11 15.98 -24.82
N ARG A 365 -16.17 14.65 -24.74
CA ARG A 365 -16.83 13.86 -25.76
C ARG A 365 -18.32 14.19 -25.89
N THR A 366 -19.00 14.41 -24.77
CA THR A 366 -20.45 14.74 -24.80
C THR A 366 -20.67 16.11 -25.39
N ALA A 367 -19.92 17.13 -24.90
CA ALA A 367 -20.09 18.51 -25.35
C ALA A 367 -19.82 18.67 -26.85
N VAL A 368 -18.80 17.99 -27.39
CA VAL A 368 -18.42 18.10 -28.81
C VAL A 368 -19.30 17.25 -29.72
N SER A 369 -19.66 16.00 -29.29
CA SER A 369 -20.34 15.06 -30.21
C SER A 369 -21.83 14.93 -30.01
N ARG A 370 -22.37 15.36 -28.86
CA ARG A 370 -23.80 15.20 -28.55
C ARG A 370 -24.54 16.53 -28.35
N GLY A 371 -23.86 17.53 -27.77
CA GLY A 371 -24.42 18.82 -27.47
C GLY A 371 -24.15 19.28 -26.04
N ILE A 372 -24.48 20.54 -25.79
CA ILE A 372 -24.25 21.25 -24.53
C ILE A 372 -25.54 21.66 -23.82
N ASP A 373 -26.69 21.21 -24.32
CA ASP A 373 -27.96 21.30 -23.59
C ASP A 373 -28.02 20.33 -22.43
N LYS A 374 -28.88 20.60 -21.44
CA LYS A 374 -29.04 19.79 -20.22
C LYS A 374 -29.30 18.31 -20.53
N ASN A 375 -30.13 18.00 -21.54
CA ASN A 375 -30.47 16.63 -21.88
C ASN A 375 -29.28 15.86 -22.45
N SER A 376 -28.55 16.46 -23.40
CA SER A 376 -27.33 15.89 -23.99
C SER A 376 -26.27 15.64 -22.94
N LEU A 377 -26.01 16.62 -22.06
CA LEU A 377 -25.07 16.50 -20.96
C LEU A 377 -25.50 15.41 -19.95
N SER A 378 -26.76 15.39 -19.54
CA SER A 378 -27.29 14.37 -18.63
C SER A 378 -27.14 12.95 -19.19
N MET A 379 -27.46 12.73 -20.47
CA MET A 379 -27.28 11.44 -21.14
C MET A 379 -25.81 11.01 -21.14
N GLY A 380 -24.86 11.92 -21.34
CA GLY A 380 -23.42 11.63 -21.27
C GLY A 380 -22.97 11.25 -19.86
N TYR A 381 -23.45 11.96 -18.84
CA TYR A 381 -23.04 11.78 -17.46
C TYR A 381 -23.72 10.64 -16.72
N THR A 382 -24.97 10.30 -17.04
CA THR A 382 -25.72 9.24 -16.37
C THR A 382 -24.94 7.93 -16.20
N PRO A 383 -24.22 7.41 -17.21
CA PRO A 383 -23.42 6.19 -17.03
C PRO A 383 -22.27 6.35 -16.04
N VAL A 384 -21.65 7.54 -15.99
CA VAL A 384 -20.53 7.84 -15.05
C VAL A 384 -21.07 7.97 -13.65
N MET A 385 -22.14 8.70 -13.45
CA MET A 385 -22.80 8.89 -12.15
C MET A 385 -23.28 7.58 -11.56
N ASN A 386 -23.97 6.77 -12.35
CA ASN A 386 -24.43 5.43 -11.96
C ASN A 386 -23.25 4.51 -11.58
N ARG A 387 -22.12 4.65 -12.27
CA ARG A 387 -20.89 3.91 -11.92
C ARG A 387 -20.30 4.39 -10.62
N LEU A 388 -20.16 5.69 -10.40
CA LEU A 388 -19.63 6.29 -9.17
C LEU A 388 -20.51 5.91 -7.97
N GLU A 389 -21.83 5.95 -8.11
CA GLU A 389 -22.75 5.59 -7.04
C GLU A 389 -22.67 4.10 -6.70
N ARG A 390 -22.65 3.22 -7.70
CA ARG A 390 -22.45 1.76 -7.49
C ARG A 390 -21.12 1.47 -6.85
N ASP A 391 -20.05 2.12 -7.33
CA ASP A 391 -18.71 1.98 -6.77
C ASP A 391 -18.67 2.46 -5.32
N SER A 392 -19.27 3.61 -4.98
CA SER A 392 -19.33 4.16 -3.62
C SER A 392 -20.12 3.27 -2.66
N ARG A 393 -21.24 2.66 -3.12
CA ARG A 393 -21.98 1.67 -2.33
C ARG A 393 -21.17 0.41 -2.06
N ALA A 394 -20.46 -0.09 -3.07
CA ALA A 394 -19.57 -1.24 -2.93
C ALA A 394 -18.35 -0.91 -2.05
N ALA A 395 -17.79 0.29 -2.20
CA ALA A 395 -16.65 0.77 -1.43
C ALA A 395 -16.91 0.75 0.08
N ARG A 396 -18.07 1.25 0.53
CA ARG A 396 -18.45 1.20 1.95
C ARG A 396 -18.43 -0.23 2.51
N LYS A 397 -18.91 -1.22 1.73
CA LYS A 397 -18.90 -2.64 2.12
C LYS A 397 -17.48 -3.20 2.15
N VAL A 398 -16.68 -2.96 1.10
CA VAL A 398 -15.29 -3.44 1.00
C VAL A 398 -14.42 -2.85 2.11
N LEU A 399 -14.49 -1.54 2.32
CA LEU A 399 -13.71 -0.86 3.36
C LEU A 399 -14.11 -1.31 4.76
N ARG A 400 -15.41 -1.54 5.00
CA ARG A 400 -15.89 -2.12 6.27
C ARG A 400 -15.30 -3.52 6.49
N LEU A 401 -15.30 -4.39 5.46
CA LEU A 401 -14.70 -5.72 5.54
C LEU A 401 -13.19 -5.64 5.79
N VAL A 402 -12.46 -4.83 5.02
CA VAL A 402 -11.02 -4.63 5.21
C VAL A 402 -10.71 -4.18 6.64
N ARG A 403 -11.48 -3.23 7.16
CA ARG A 403 -11.32 -2.74 8.53
C ARG A 403 -11.60 -3.84 9.56
N ILE A 404 -12.66 -4.62 9.41
CA ILE A 404 -12.99 -5.75 10.30
C ILE A 404 -11.83 -6.77 10.29
N PHE A 405 -11.37 -7.16 9.10
CA PHE A 405 -10.29 -8.15 8.98
C PHE A 405 -8.97 -7.65 9.55
N LEU A 406 -8.60 -6.40 9.34
CA LEU A 406 -7.32 -5.88 9.80
C LEU A 406 -7.33 -5.43 11.26
N LYS A 407 -8.48 -5.00 11.83
CA LYS A 407 -8.62 -4.65 13.25
C LYS A 407 -8.68 -5.88 14.18
N SER A 408 -9.25 -6.99 13.72
CA SER A 408 -9.33 -8.20 14.53
C SER A 408 -8.03 -9.00 14.45
N PRO A 409 -7.35 -9.31 15.57
CA PRO A 409 -6.13 -10.13 15.55
C PRO A 409 -6.33 -11.50 14.90
N ILE A 410 -7.47 -12.15 15.15
CA ILE A 410 -7.78 -13.47 14.59
C ILE A 410 -8.04 -13.36 13.09
N LEU A 411 -8.87 -12.42 12.63
CA LEU A 411 -9.19 -12.26 11.22
C LEU A 411 -7.99 -11.75 10.42
N SER A 412 -7.19 -10.86 11.00
CA SER A 412 -5.92 -10.40 10.42
C SER A 412 -4.94 -11.57 10.25
N ARG A 413 -4.90 -12.50 11.21
CA ARG A 413 -4.12 -13.73 11.12
C ARG A 413 -4.64 -14.67 10.02
N ILE A 414 -5.95 -14.84 9.89
CA ILE A 414 -6.58 -15.62 8.82
C ILE A 414 -6.22 -15.02 7.45
N LEU A 415 -6.36 -13.72 7.29
CA LEU A 415 -6.02 -13.00 6.06
C LEU A 415 -4.54 -13.21 5.69
N TYR A 416 -3.65 -13.03 6.66
CA TYR A 416 -2.21 -13.28 6.50
C TYR A 416 -1.91 -14.72 6.06
N GLN A 417 -2.48 -15.72 6.74
CA GLN A 417 -2.25 -17.12 6.43
C GLN A 417 -2.78 -17.52 5.05
N SER A 418 -3.93 -16.98 4.66
CA SER A 418 -4.51 -17.19 3.33
C SER A 418 -3.59 -16.64 2.24
N PHE A 419 -3.15 -15.39 2.39
CA PHE A 419 -2.28 -14.71 1.44
C PHE A 419 -0.89 -15.35 1.36
N ALA A 420 -0.25 -15.61 2.49
CA ALA A 420 1.04 -16.28 2.57
C ALA A 420 1.02 -17.67 1.91
N SER A 421 -0.12 -18.37 2.04
CA SER A 421 -0.35 -19.65 1.40
C SER A 421 -0.39 -19.56 -0.13
N GLU A 422 -1.10 -18.56 -0.66
CA GLU A 422 -1.13 -18.33 -2.11
C GLU A 422 0.26 -17.98 -2.65
N MET A 423 0.99 -17.09 -1.97
CA MET A 423 2.35 -16.71 -2.34
C MET A 423 3.33 -17.89 -2.35
N LYS A 424 3.18 -18.83 -1.41
CA LYS A 424 4.10 -19.97 -1.27
C LYS A 424 3.83 -21.09 -2.27
N PHE A 425 2.56 -21.41 -2.51
CA PHE A 425 2.16 -22.66 -3.18
C PHE A 425 1.54 -22.47 -4.56
N LYS A 426 1.33 -21.23 -5.02
CA LYS A 426 0.68 -20.96 -6.29
C LYS A 426 1.49 -20.01 -7.17
N LYS A 427 1.39 -20.19 -8.49
CA LYS A 427 1.87 -19.18 -9.43
C LYS A 427 0.99 -17.91 -9.29
N ARG A 428 1.54 -16.74 -9.57
CA ARG A 428 0.84 -15.46 -9.39
C ARG A 428 -0.52 -15.41 -10.12
N LYS A 429 -0.63 -15.99 -11.30
CA LYS A 429 -1.90 -16.07 -12.05
C LYS A 429 -3.02 -16.78 -11.27
N ASP A 430 -2.67 -17.67 -10.34
CA ASP A 430 -3.60 -18.47 -9.54
C ASP A 430 -3.86 -17.88 -8.14
N TRP A 431 -3.36 -16.66 -7.87
CA TRP A 431 -3.65 -15.96 -6.63
C TRP A 431 -5.05 -15.35 -6.70
N HIS A 432 -5.98 -15.90 -5.95
CA HIS A 432 -7.35 -15.41 -5.93
C HIS A 432 -7.53 -14.25 -4.95
N LEU A 433 -7.12 -14.45 -3.70
CA LEU A 433 -7.13 -13.40 -2.66
C LEU A 433 -6.10 -12.33 -2.97
N GLY A 434 -4.89 -12.71 -3.39
CA GLY A 434 -3.84 -11.79 -3.79
C GLY A 434 -4.28 -10.84 -4.91
N ASN A 435 -5.04 -11.32 -5.90
CA ASN A 435 -5.59 -10.46 -6.97
C ASN A 435 -6.65 -9.50 -6.45
N VAL A 436 -7.51 -9.92 -5.49
CA VAL A 436 -8.46 -9.02 -4.83
C VAL A 436 -7.73 -7.92 -4.07
N LEU A 437 -6.72 -8.27 -3.29
CA LEU A 437 -5.90 -7.31 -2.54
C LEU A 437 -5.17 -6.34 -3.48
N TRP A 438 -4.68 -6.83 -4.62
CA TRP A 438 -4.07 -5.97 -5.62
C TRP A 438 -5.05 -4.97 -6.24
N LEU A 439 -6.22 -5.43 -6.67
CA LEU A 439 -7.25 -4.54 -7.21
C LEU A 439 -7.73 -3.52 -6.17
N PHE A 440 -7.79 -3.95 -4.91
CA PHE A 440 -8.05 -3.05 -3.78
C PHE A 440 -6.92 -2.04 -3.61
N ALA A 441 -5.65 -2.46 -3.56
CA ALA A 441 -4.51 -1.57 -3.32
C ALA A 441 -4.23 -0.60 -4.48
N SER A 442 -4.29 -1.09 -5.71
CA SER A 442 -3.93 -0.32 -6.91
C SER A 442 -5.03 0.63 -7.39
N GLY A 443 -6.28 0.42 -6.98
CA GLY A 443 -7.41 1.16 -7.58
C GLY A 443 -7.69 0.82 -9.04
N SER A 444 -7.02 -0.19 -9.61
CA SER A 444 -7.14 -0.55 -11.04
C SER A 444 -8.53 -1.02 -11.44
N ALA A 445 -9.34 -1.49 -10.48
CA ALA A 445 -10.73 -1.85 -10.69
C ALA A 445 -11.66 -1.08 -9.74
N GLY A 446 -12.95 -1.00 -10.09
CA GLY A 446 -13.99 -0.48 -9.19
C GLY A 446 -14.16 -1.36 -7.95
N TYR A 447 -14.65 -0.79 -6.88
CA TYR A 447 -14.97 -1.53 -5.65
C TYR A 447 -16.11 -2.55 -5.86
N ASP A 448 -17.01 -2.29 -6.79
CA ASP A 448 -18.05 -3.23 -7.24
C ASP A 448 -17.40 -4.53 -7.76
N ARG A 449 -16.35 -4.42 -8.57
CA ARG A 449 -15.57 -5.57 -9.06
C ARG A 449 -14.81 -6.27 -7.94
N VAL A 450 -14.18 -5.51 -7.04
CA VAL A 450 -13.51 -6.06 -5.85
C VAL A 450 -14.50 -6.86 -5.00
N LEU A 451 -15.69 -6.31 -4.74
CA LEU A 451 -16.74 -6.97 -3.97
C LEU A 451 -17.26 -8.25 -4.66
N GLN A 452 -17.43 -8.22 -5.99
CA GLN A 452 -17.79 -9.42 -6.76
C GLN A 452 -16.72 -10.52 -6.66
N MET A 453 -15.44 -10.13 -6.74
CA MET A 453 -14.35 -11.09 -6.62
C MET A 453 -14.22 -11.68 -5.22
N LEU A 454 -14.49 -10.90 -4.16
CA LEU A 454 -14.52 -11.40 -2.78
C LEU A 454 -15.56 -12.52 -2.58
N LYS A 455 -16.65 -12.51 -3.35
CA LYS A 455 -17.71 -13.53 -3.29
C LYS A 455 -17.38 -14.81 -4.08
N LYS A 456 -16.29 -14.84 -4.84
CA LYS A 456 -15.93 -16.03 -5.65
C LYS A 456 -15.61 -17.22 -4.74
N PRO A 457 -16.08 -18.45 -5.09
CA PRO A 457 -15.79 -19.67 -4.31
C PRO A 457 -14.27 -19.89 -4.08
N SER A 458 -13.45 -19.53 -5.07
CA SER A 458 -11.99 -19.69 -4.98
C SER A 458 -11.35 -18.76 -3.92
N VAL A 459 -11.88 -17.56 -3.70
CA VAL A 459 -11.44 -16.64 -2.64
C VAL A 459 -11.92 -17.13 -1.29
N LEU A 460 -13.18 -17.58 -1.19
CA LEU A 460 -13.71 -18.17 0.03
C LEU A 460 -12.93 -19.43 0.43
N ALA A 461 -12.63 -20.31 -0.52
CA ALA A 461 -11.77 -21.48 -0.28
C ALA A 461 -10.33 -21.09 0.13
N SER A 462 -9.81 -19.96 -0.29
CA SER A 462 -8.51 -19.45 0.21
C SER A 462 -8.63 -18.99 1.67
N LEU A 463 -9.70 -18.28 2.02
CA LEU A 463 -9.98 -17.82 3.38
C LEU A 463 -10.26 -18.99 4.35
N THR A 464 -11.04 -20.00 3.94
CA THR A 464 -11.31 -21.18 4.77
C THR A 464 -10.03 -22.00 5.04
N ARG A 465 -9.16 -22.16 4.04
CA ARG A 465 -7.83 -22.76 4.23
C ARG A 465 -6.95 -21.94 5.20
N GLY A 466 -6.99 -20.61 5.09
CA GLY A 466 -6.32 -19.72 6.02
C GLY A 466 -6.87 -19.83 7.44
N ALA A 467 -8.19 -19.96 7.59
CA ALA A 467 -8.86 -20.18 8.88
C ALA A 467 -8.44 -21.51 9.51
N ALA A 468 -8.50 -22.61 8.75
CA ALA A 468 -8.07 -23.92 9.21
C ALA A 468 -6.60 -23.92 9.68
N ARG A 469 -5.71 -23.25 8.91
CA ARG A 469 -4.31 -23.08 9.32
C ARG A 469 -4.16 -22.22 10.56
N THR A 470 -4.95 -21.17 10.69
CA THR A 470 -4.93 -20.29 11.88
C THR A 470 -5.34 -21.06 13.12
N ILE A 471 -6.43 -21.85 13.05
CA ILE A 471 -6.90 -22.71 14.14
C ILE A 471 -5.81 -23.72 14.52
N ARG A 472 -5.28 -24.43 13.51
CA ARG A 472 -4.18 -25.38 13.70
C ARG A 472 -2.97 -24.72 14.38
N ASN A 473 -2.57 -23.54 13.94
CA ASN A 473 -1.43 -22.81 14.51
C ASN A 473 -1.71 -22.39 15.96
N ILE A 474 -2.92 -21.93 16.29
CA ILE A 474 -3.31 -21.57 17.67
C ILE A 474 -3.26 -22.79 18.56
N LEU A 475 -3.81 -23.93 18.12
CA LEU A 475 -3.75 -25.17 18.87
C LEU A 475 -2.32 -25.63 19.11
N THR A 476 -1.47 -25.54 18.09
CA THR A 476 -0.05 -25.87 18.17
C THR A 476 0.70 -24.94 19.12
N GLU A 477 0.47 -23.63 19.05
CA GLU A 477 1.05 -22.67 19.99
C GLU A 477 0.71 -23.02 21.45
N ARG A 478 -0.55 -23.36 21.68
CA ARG A 478 -1.02 -23.71 23.01
C ARG A 478 -0.39 -25.03 23.49
N PHE A 479 -0.30 -26.04 22.61
CA PHE A 479 0.29 -27.35 22.92
C PHE A 479 1.79 -27.26 23.17
N PHE A 480 2.55 -26.60 22.27
CA PHE A 480 4.01 -26.49 22.37
C PHE A 480 4.48 -25.38 23.32
N GLY A 481 3.59 -24.49 23.75
CA GLY A 481 3.94 -23.32 24.54
C GLY A 481 4.71 -22.25 23.76
N ILE A 482 4.58 -22.24 22.44
CA ILE A 482 5.29 -21.34 21.52
C ILE A 482 4.35 -20.20 21.10
N ARG A 483 4.85 -18.97 21.07
CA ARG A 483 4.11 -17.82 20.54
C ARG A 483 4.45 -17.59 19.07
N TRP A 484 3.72 -18.25 18.20
CA TRP A 484 3.92 -18.17 16.74
C TRP A 484 3.85 -16.76 16.17
N GLY A 485 3.09 -15.85 16.79
CA GLY A 485 2.96 -14.45 16.44
C GLY A 485 4.26 -13.66 16.50
N GLU A 486 5.19 -14.08 17.32
CA GLU A 486 6.46 -13.40 17.58
C GLU A 486 7.52 -13.72 16.52
N PHE A 487 7.31 -14.72 15.66
CA PHE A 487 8.28 -15.16 14.64
C PHE A 487 8.29 -14.32 13.38
N GLY A 488 8.34 -13.02 13.40
CA GLY A 488 8.55 -12.20 12.22
C GLY A 488 7.86 -12.71 10.93
N ARG A 489 8.48 -12.53 9.79
CA ARG A 489 7.97 -13.03 8.49
C ARG A 489 8.12 -14.55 8.38
N TYR A 490 7.00 -15.23 8.37
CA TYR A 490 6.95 -16.66 8.11
C TYR A 490 6.77 -16.95 6.62
N PRO A 491 7.36 -18.00 6.07
CA PRO A 491 8.34 -18.92 6.63
C PRO A 491 9.77 -18.58 6.20
N THR A 492 10.71 -18.97 7.03
CA THR A 492 12.14 -18.99 6.69
C THR A 492 12.54 -20.15 5.79
N VAL A 493 11.59 -20.97 5.38
CA VAL A 493 11.81 -22.11 4.48
C VAL A 493 12.29 -21.62 3.13
N VAL A 494 13.46 -22.12 2.71
CA VAL A 494 14.10 -21.72 1.47
C VAL A 494 13.40 -22.34 0.25
N VAL A 495 13.14 -21.55 -0.80
CA VAL A 495 12.63 -22.06 -2.07
C VAL A 495 13.66 -23.01 -2.72
N ARG A 496 13.18 -23.99 -3.47
CA ARG A 496 14.00 -25.09 -4.02
C ARG A 496 15.24 -24.60 -4.80
N GLU A 497 15.08 -23.59 -5.64
CA GLU A 497 16.17 -23.04 -6.48
C GLU A 497 17.32 -22.42 -5.66
N LYS A 498 17.01 -21.87 -4.47
CA LYS A 498 18.03 -21.33 -3.55
C LYS A 498 18.61 -22.39 -2.62
N ARG A 499 17.91 -23.51 -2.45
CA ARG A 499 18.30 -24.59 -1.55
C ARG A 499 19.57 -25.27 -2.06
N GLU A 500 19.65 -25.58 -3.33
CA GLU A 500 20.80 -26.25 -3.94
C GLU A 500 22.10 -25.44 -3.78
N ALA A 501 22.05 -24.13 -4.02
CA ALA A 501 23.22 -23.28 -3.85
C ALA A 501 23.70 -23.21 -2.38
N ILE A 502 22.77 -23.22 -1.41
CA ILE A 502 23.12 -23.26 0.03
C ILE A 502 23.68 -24.64 0.40
N LYS A 503 23.08 -25.71 -0.13
CA LYS A 503 23.49 -27.10 0.10
C LYS A 503 24.93 -27.28 -0.37
N GLN A 504 25.27 -26.86 -1.57
CA GLN A 504 26.61 -26.91 -2.10
C GLN A 504 27.62 -26.08 -1.29
N ALA A 505 27.22 -24.92 -0.76
CA ALA A 505 28.08 -24.15 0.13
C ALA A 505 28.36 -24.88 1.48
N ILE A 506 27.37 -25.60 2.01
CA ILE A 506 27.51 -26.44 3.21
C ILE A 506 28.42 -27.64 2.90
N GLU A 507 28.23 -28.34 1.80
CA GLU A 507 29.05 -29.45 1.33
C GLU A 507 30.52 -29.05 1.21
N ASN A 508 30.78 -27.90 0.59
CA ASN A 508 32.13 -27.35 0.46
C ASN A 508 32.76 -27.03 1.85
N SER A 509 31.94 -26.48 2.78
CA SER A 509 32.46 -26.13 4.12
C SER A 509 32.76 -27.36 4.98
N LEU A 510 32.03 -28.45 4.78
CA LEU A 510 32.17 -29.69 5.55
C LEU A 510 33.04 -30.74 4.84
N SER A 511 33.35 -30.57 3.56
CA SER A 511 33.94 -31.61 2.70
C SER A 511 33.17 -32.94 2.80
N VAL A 512 31.84 -32.85 2.74
CA VAL A 512 30.92 -33.99 2.88
C VAL A 512 29.83 -33.85 1.81
N THR A 513 29.47 -34.93 1.15
CA THR A 513 28.35 -34.94 0.22
C THR A 513 27.03 -35.11 1.01
N LEU A 514 26.04 -34.26 0.74
CA LEU A 514 24.70 -34.39 1.28
C LEU A 514 23.86 -35.23 0.30
N ASP A 515 23.04 -36.16 0.84
CA ASP A 515 22.21 -37.04 0.01
C ASP A 515 21.27 -36.26 -0.92
N THR A 516 21.06 -36.77 -2.11
CA THR A 516 20.29 -36.12 -3.14
C THR A 516 18.78 -36.23 -2.96
N ALA A 517 18.26 -37.19 -2.17
CA ALA A 517 16.82 -37.41 -2.01
C ALA A 517 16.43 -38.04 -0.66
N PRO A 518 16.70 -37.41 0.49
CA PRO A 518 16.21 -37.92 1.78
C PRO A 518 14.68 -37.83 1.84
N GLN A 519 14.03 -38.75 2.59
CA GLN A 519 12.58 -38.78 2.75
C GLN A 519 12.04 -37.50 3.42
N VAL A 520 12.80 -36.96 4.35
CA VAL A 520 12.52 -35.67 4.99
C VAL A 520 13.71 -34.75 4.79
N GLU A 521 13.50 -33.63 4.15
CA GLU A 521 14.51 -32.56 4.00
C GLU A 521 13.90 -31.22 4.29
N ARG A 522 14.52 -30.47 5.21
CA ARG A 522 14.10 -29.12 5.58
C ARG A 522 15.31 -28.21 5.69
N MET A 523 15.13 -26.97 5.23
CA MET A 523 16.13 -25.93 5.33
C MET A 523 15.48 -24.63 5.77
N TYR A 524 16.05 -24.01 6.79
CA TYR A 524 15.58 -22.76 7.37
C TYR A 524 16.69 -21.74 7.36
N VAL A 525 16.41 -20.48 7.08
CA VAL A 525 17.40 -19.42 6.97
C VAL A 525 16.91 -18.17 7.68
N ILE A 526 17.76 -17.59 8.51
CA ILE A 526 17.53 -16.30 9.14
C ILE A 526 18.77 -15.42 9.02
N LYS A 527 18.55 -14.10 8.97
CA LYS A 527 19.60 -13.10 8.98
C LYS A 527 19.75 -12.53 10.38
N ILE A 528 20.98 -12.46 10.87
CA ILE A 528 21.30 -12.04 12.24
C ILE A 528 22.31 -10.89 12.18
N ARG A 529 22.06 -9.85 12.97
CA ARG A 529 22.94 -8.67 13.11
C ARG A 529 23.88 -8.85 14.30
N ALA A 530 24.67 -9.91 14.26
CA ALA A 530 25.70 -10.17 15.25
C ALA A 530 26.94 -10.78 14.58
N PRO A 531 28.13 -10.64 15.14
CA PRO A 531 29.34 -11.35 14.70
C PRO A 531 29.14 -12.87 14.71
N ALA A 532 29.84 -13.57 13.81
CA ALA A 532 29.74 -15.03 13.68
C ALA A 532 30.09 -15.75 14.99
N GLY A 533 31.14 -15.30 15.71
CA GLY A 533 31.53 -15.84 17.01
C GLY A 533 30.43 -15.79 18.05
N ILE A 534 29.69 -14.68 18.18
CA ILE A 534 28.55 -14.56 19.11
C ILE A 534 27.44 -15.54 18.76
N ILE A 535 27.17 -15.71 17.45
CA ILE A 535 26.16 -16.69 16.99
C ILE A 535 26.63 -18.11 17.29
N PHE A 536 27.91 -18.40 17.06
CA PHE A 536 28.50 -19.72 17.33
C PHE A 536 28.51 -20.07 18.82
N GLU A 537 28.84 -19.11 19.69
CA GLU A 537 28.71 -19.26 21.13
C GLU A 537 27.26 -19.52 21.58
N GLU A 538 26.29 -18.81 20.97
CA GLU A 538 24.88 -19.04 21.28
C GLU A 538 24.42 -20.44 20.85
N LEU A 539 24.93 -20.96 19.73
CA LEU A 539 24.72 -22.35 19.33
C LEU A 539 25.34 -23.35 20.33
N GLY A 540 26.45 -22.99 20.99
CA GLY A 540 27.07 -23.80 22.02
C GLY A 540 26.22 -24.02 23.26
N ARG A 541 25.21 -23.19 23.48
CA ARG A 541 24.23 -23.34 24.57
C ARG A 541 23.17 -24.40 24.29
N PHE A 542 23.30 -25.14 23.21
CA PHE A 542 22.40 -26.21 22.85
C PHE A 542 22.51 -27.37 23.89
N GLY A 543 21.40 -27.64 24.56
CA GLY A 543 21.35 -28.63 25.64
C GLY A 543 21.68 -28.09 27.03
N ASP A 544 21.96 -26.81 27.22
CA ASP A 544 22.14 -26.21 28.54
C ASP A 544 20.78 -26.00 29.23
N GLU A 545 20.72 -26.20 30.56
CA GLU A 545 19.47 -26.13 31.31
C GLU A 545 18.81 -24.75 31.28
N ASP A 546 19.62 -23.70 31.37
CA ASP A 546 19.12 -22.34 31.61
C ASP A 546 18.84 -21.49 30.36
N SER A 547 19.34 -21.84 29.18
CA SER A 547 19.17 -20.96 28.02
C SER A 547 19.41 -21.56 26.65
N HIS A 548 19.01 -22.79 26.43
CA HIS A 548 19.06 -23.34 25.06
C HIS A 548 17.87 -22.87 24.23
N PHE A 549 18.07 -22.74 22.93
CA PHE A 549 17.11 -22.20 21.96
C PHE A 549 15.97 -23.17 21.57
N LEU A 550 16.00 -24.43 22.06
CA LEU A 550 15.01 -25.46 21.75
C LEU A 550 14.19 -25.91 22.98
N LYS A 551 13.97 -25.02 23.95
CA LYS A 551 13.21 -25.31 25.17
C LYS A 551 11.71 -25.42 24.86
N LEU A 552 11.18 -26.66 24.91
CA LEU A 552 9.78 -26.95 24.60
C LEU A 552 9.11 -27.61 25.81
N ARG A 553 7.78 -27.45 25.95
CA ARG A 553 7.03 -27.97 27.10
C ARG A 553 7.10 -29.48 27.25
N PHE A 554 7.17 -30.23 26.14
CA PHE A 554 7.09 -31.68 26.09
C PHE A 554 8.44 -32.36 25.79
N LEU A 555 9.49 -31.58 25.57
CA LEU A 555 10.80 -32.07 25.16
C LEU A 555 11.85 -31.59 26.15
N ASP A 556 12.58 -32.51 26.76
CA ASP A 556 13.83 -32.21 27.44
C ASP A 556 14.98 -32.38 26.47
N VAL A 557 15.86 -31.40 26.43
CA VAL A 557 17.05 -31.38 25.58
C VAL A 557 18.23 -31.04 26.47
N ASN A 558 19.07 -32.00 26.72
CA ASN A 558 20.20 -31.84 27.64
C ASN A 558 21.48 -32.31 26.97
N ARG A 559 22.60 -31.62 27.22
CA ARG A 559 23.93 -32.13 26.88
C ARG A 559 24.31 -33.16 27.90
N VAL A 560 24.56 -34.40 27.43
CA VAL A 560 24.87 -35.55 28.29
C VAL A 560 26.35 -35.91 28.26
N ALA A 561 27.11 -35.47 27.25
CA ALA A 561 28.54 -35.66 27.13
C ALA A 561 29.21 -34.58 26.30
N GLY A 562 30.49 -34.37 26.52
CA GLY A 562 31.35 -33.45 25.74
C GLY A 562 31.15 -31.97 26.06
N GLU A 563 32.05 -31.15 25.49
CA GLU A 563 32.03 -29.68 25.65
C GLU A 563 31.21 -28.97 24.55
N PRO A 564 30.70 -27.77 24.84
CA PRO A 564 29.99 -26.96 23.85
C PRO A 564 30.78 -26.79 22.55
N ASN A 565 30.08 -27.00 21.42
CA ASN A 565 30.63 -26.82 20.05
C ASN A 565 31.92 -27.63 19.75
N ARG A 566 32.29 -28.60 20.56
CA ARG A 566 33.43 -29.51 20.30
C ARG A 566 32.91 -30.88 19.80
N THR A 567 33.62 -31.43 18.82
CA THR A 567 33.35 -32.76 18.28
C THR A 567 33.33 -33.79 19.39
N GLY A 568 32.31 -34.69 19.38
CA GLY A 568 32.07 -35.67 20.45
C GLY A 568 31.08 -35.19 21.52
N ALA A 569 30.60 -33.96 21.46
CA ALA A 569 29.49 -33.54 22.30
C ALA A 569 28.20 -34.25 21.91
N THR A 570 27.50 -34.81 22.92
CA THR A 570 26.23 -35.54 22.74
C THR A 570 25.08 -34.79 23.40
N ILE A 571 24.03 -34.55 22.64
CA ILE A 571 22.81 -33.91 23.13
C ILE A 571 21.68 -34.94 23.09
N ARG A 572 21.02 -35.09 24.23
CA ARG A 572 19.89 -36.01 24.40
C ARG A 572 18.57 -35.29 24.33
N TYR A 573 17.70 -35.78 23.43
CA TYR A 573 16.29 -35.43 23.36
C TYR A 573 15.45 -36.50 24.08
N ARG A 574 14.63 -36.07 25.04
CA ARG A 574 13.71 -36.98 25.76
C ARG A 574 12.31 -36.39 25.78
N LEU A 575 11.34 -37.18 25.37
CA LEU A 575 9.91 -36.84 25.54
C LEU A 575 9.52 -37.04 27.02
N LYS A 576 9.01 -35.95 27.65
CA LYS A 576 8.74 -35.93 29.12
C LYS A 576 7.77 -36.99 29.61
N TRP A 577 6.85 -37.41 28.75
CA TRP A 577 5.74 -38.32 29.18
C TRP A 577 5.85 -39.75 28.65
N THR A 578 6.69 -40.01 27.67
CA THR A 578 6.73 -41.32 26.98
C THR A 578 8.05 -42.06 27.12
N GLY A 579 9.07 -41.45 27.68
CA GLY A 579 10.37 -42.05 27.93
C GLY A 579 11.32 -42.28 26.74
N PRO A 580 10.91 -42.33 25.45
CA PRO A 580 11.89 -42.52 24.38
C PRO A 580 12.82 -41.33 24.31
N CYS A 581 14.11 -41.62 24.18
CA CYS A 581 15.16 -40.62 24.00
C CYS A 581 15.89 -40.85 22.69
N MET A 582 16.43 -39.78 22.13
CA MET A 582 17.25 -39.77 20.93
C MET A 582 18.49 -38.94 21.21
N ASP A 583 19.64 -39.53 21.01
CA ASP A 583 20.90 -38.80 21.12
C ASP A 583 21.34 -38.29 19.76
N ILE A 584 21.90 -37.08 19.74
CA ILE A 584 22.55 -36.51 18.57
C ILE A 584 23.99 -36.18 18.93
N ASP A 585 24.93 -36.66 18.12
CA ASP A 585 26.36 -36.44 18.34
C ASP A 585 26.90 -35.38 17.41
N LEU A 586 27.68 -34.46 17.95
CA LEU A 586 28.40 -33.48 17.16
C LEU A 586 29.56 -34.16 16.43
N ALA A 587 29.32 -34.52 15.20
CA ALA A 587 30.28 -35.25 14.35
C ALA A 587 31.40 -34.34 13.80
N ARG A 588 31.09 -33.04 13.56
CA ARG A 588 32.08 -32.07 13.06
C ARG A 588 31.74 -30.66 13.49
N SER A 589 32.76 -29.92 13.89
CA SER A 589 32.68 -28.54 14.26
C SER A 589 33.76 -27.75 13.51
N VAL A 590 33.32 -26.64 12.86
CA VAL A 590 34.23 -25.63 12.28
C VAL A 590 33.94 -24.32 13.02
N PRO A 591 34.89 -23.77 13.80
CA PRO A 591 34.68 -22.57 14.60
C PRO A 591 34.08 -21.42 13.79
N ASP A 592 33.12 -20.73 14.37
CA ASP A 592 32.41 -19.58 13.80
C ASP A 592 31.71 -19.84 12.45
N ARG A 593 31.60 -21.12 12.03
CA ARG A 593 31.09 -21.46 10.71
C ARG A 593 30.03 -22.56 10.72
N VAL A 594 30.36 -23.79 11.13
CA VAL A 594 29.49 -24.95 10.94
C VAL A 594 29.51 -25.87 12.15
N LEU A 595 28.32 -26.33 12.55
CA LEU A 595 28.12 -27.45 13.46
C LEU A 595 27.31 -28.53 12.74
N PHE A 596 27.85 -29.76 12.69
CA PHE A 596 27.21 -30.91 12.06
C PHE A 596 26.96 -32.00 13.09
N TYR A 597 25.67 -32.22 13.40
CA TYR A 597 25.21 -33.28 14.30
C TYR A 597 24.65 -34.47 13.53
N ARG A 598 24.92 -35.66 14.01
CA ARG A 598 24.34 -36.94 13.55
C ARG A 598 23.42 -37.50 14.63
N PRO A 599 22.09 -37.66 14.36
CA PRO A 599 21.18 -38.37 15.24
C PRO A 599 21.55 -39.84 15.30
N SER A 600 21.36 -40.43 16.52
CA SER A 600 21.51 -41.89 16.70
C SER A 600 20.52 -42.62 15.80
N GLU A 601 20.93 -43.77 15.24
CA GLU A 601 20.13 -44.55 14.29
C GLU A 601 18.92 -45.30 14.93
N LEU A 602 18.52 -44.94 16.12
CA LEU A 602 17.40 -45.58 16.82
C LEU A 602 16.08 -45.38 16.07
N PHE A 603 15.84 -44.15 15.59
CA PHE A 603 14.56 -43.75 14.98
C PHE A 603 14.68 -43.30 13.53
N CYS A 604 15.86 -42.90 13.08
CA CYS A 604 16.08 -42.43 11.71
C CYS A 604 17.40 -43.00 11.15
N LYS A 605 17.45 -43.16 9.84
CA LYS A 605 18.69 -43.44 9.10
C LYS A 605 19.18 -42.19 8.42
N ASN A 606 20.51 -42.11 8.22
CA ASN A 606 21.13 -41.00 7.49
C ASN A 606 20.80 -39.60 8.04
N GLY A 607 20.48 -39.53 9.35
CA GLY A 607 20.08 -38.29 10.02
C GLY A 607 21.20 -37.22 9.97
N LYS A 608 20.84 -35.99 9.61
CA LYS A 608 21.75 -34.86 9.57
C LYS A 608 21.04 -33.64 10.16
N LEU A 609 21.70 -32.96 11.09
CA LEU A 609 21.31 -31.64 11.57
C LEU A 609 22.53 -30.71 11.47
N ILE A 610 22.44 -29.68 10.65
CA ILE A 610 23.55 -28.79 10.36
C ILE A 610 23.12 -27.35 10.65
N PHE A 611 23.99 -26.66 11.38
CA PHE A 611 23.94 -25.20 11.55
C PHE A 611 25.08 -24.60 10.75
N ASP A 612 24.80 -23.74 9.77
CA ASP A 612 25.80 -23.04 8.93
C ASP A 612 25.66 -21.52 9.10
N ILE A 613 26.78 -20.86 9.45
CA ILE A 613 26.88 -19.42 9.59
C ILE A 613 27.67 -18.90 8.38
N ALA A 614 27.13 -17.94 7.64
CA ALA A 614 27.79 -17.35 6.50
C ALA A 614 27.55 -15.83 6.42
N PRO A 615 28.56 -15.05 6.00
CA PRO A 615 28.42 -13.62 5.82
C PRO A 615 27.45 -13.30 4.68
N THR A 616 26.74 -12.19 4.81
CA THR A 616 25.89 -11.64 3.77
C THR A 616 26.50 -10.36 3.16
N LYS A 617 26.11 -10.02 1.94
CA LYS A 617 26.65 -8.85 1.21
C LYS A 617 26.52 -7.51 1.95
N ASP A 618 25.65 -7.42 2.93
CA ASP A 618 25.36 -6.21 3.73
C ASP A 618 25.97 -6.26 5.14
N GLY A 619 27.00 -7.07 5.35
CA GLY A 619 27.76 -7.12 6.61
C GLY A 619 27.11 -7.87 7.77
N ASN A 620 25.93 -8.46 7.56
CA ASN A 620 25.26 -9.31 8.56
C ASN A 620 25.66 -10.79 8.37
N GLN A 621 25.24 -11.64 9.32
CA GLN A 621 25.40 -13.09 9.18
C GLN A 621 24.11 -13.76 8.76
N ARG A 622 24.21 -14.84 8.02
CA ARG A 622 23.12 -15.75 7.66
C ARG A 622 23.32 -17.02 8.46
N LEU A 623 22.33 -17.39 9.28
CA LEU A 623 22.28 -18.70 9.93
C LEU A 623 21.33 -19.62 9.15
N VAL A 624 21.82 -20.80 8.80
CA VAL A 624 21.07 -21.87 8.16
C VAL A 624 20.90 -23.02 9.14
N ILE A 625 19.70 -23.57 9.26
CA ILE A 625 19.48 -24.88 9.84
C ILE A 625 19.05 -25.81 8.72
N TYR A 626 19.85 -26.85 8.49
CA TYR A 626 19.52 -27.92 7.57
C TYR A 626 19.27 -29.21 8.35
N THR A 627 18.14 -29.88 8.09
CA THR A 627 17.82 -31.17 8.68
C THR A 627 17.33 -32.11 7.58
N ALA A 628 17.88 -33.30 7.57
CA ALA A 628 17.53 -34.36 6.64
C ALA A 628 17.62 -35.71 7.31
N PHE A 629 16.69 -36.62 7.00
CA PHE A 629 16.71 -37.99 7.50
C PHE A 629 15.76 -38.89 6.72
N ASP A 630 15.99 -40.22 6.85
CA ASP A 630 15.11 -41.25 6.36
C ASP A 630 14.47 -42.00 7.53
N PHE A 631 13.21 -42.37 7.40
CA PHE A 631 12.56 -43.21 8.43
C PHE A 631 13.13 -44.63 8.38
N LYS A 632 13.49 -45.16 9.55
CA LYS A 632 13.95 -46.54 9.65
C LYS A 632 12.74 -47.44 9.47
N LYS A 633 12.69 -48.21 8.37
CA LYS A 633 11.73 -49.29 8.18
C LYS A 633 12.11 -50.42 9.14
N SER A 634 11.14 -50.98 9.84
CA SER A 634 11.29 -52.08 10.74
C SER A 634 10.44 -53.24 10.24
N ASP A 635 10.91 -54.45 10.43
CA ASP A 635 10.13 -55.69 10.16
C ASP A 635 8.95 -55.84 11.14
N ARG A 636 8.95 -55.09 12.23
CA ARG A 636 7.85 -55.06 13.21
C ARG A 636 6.75 -54.08 12.78
N CYS A 637 5.55 -54.62 12.56
CA CYS A 637 4.36 -53.88 12.15
C CYS A 637 4.02 -52.70 13.08
N CYS A 638 4.18 -52.89 14.39
CA CYS A 638 3.91 -51.84 15.40
C CYS A 638 4.83 -50.62 15.26
N ILE A 639 6.09 -50.80 14.89
CA ILE A 639 7.03 -49.65 14.69
C ILE A 639 6.66 -48.88 13.44
N ASN A 640 6.26 -49.56 12.36
CA ASN A 640 5.81 -48.88 11.14
C ASN A 640 4.48 -48.15 11.35
N LEU A 641 3.59 -48.71 12.17
CA LEU A 641 2.33 -48.04 12.57
C LEU A 641 2.62 -46.80 13.43
N PHE A 642 3.56 -46.90 14.39
CA PHE A 642 4.03 -45.79 15.19
C PHE A 642 4.56 -44.64 14.29
N TRP A 643 5.39 -44.95 13.29
CA TRP A 643 5.89 -43.95 12.35
C TRP A 643 4.78 -43.33 11.50
N LYS A 644 3.77 -44.09 11.07
CA LYS A 644 2.60 -43.56 10.38
C LYS A 644 1.80 -42.62 11.29
N MET A 645 1.58 -43.01 12.54
CA MET A 645 0.91 -42.19 13.54
C MET A 645 1.74 -40.95 13.89
N PHE A 646 3.06 -41.08 14.08
CA PHE A 646 3.95 -39.98 14.35
C PHE A 646 3.96 -38.96 13.19
N LYS A 647 4.01 -39.44 11.95
CA LYS A 647 3.92 -38.57 10.76
C LYS A 647 2.56 -37.87 10.64
N ALA A 648 1.48 -38.50 11.08
CA ALA A 648 0.15 -37.91 11.12
C ALA A 648 0.00 -36.89 12.26
N LEU A 649 0.55 -37.19 13.44
CA LEU A 649 0.54 -36.31 14.62
C LEU A 649 1.58 -35.20 14.55
N PHE A 650 2.72 -35.47 13.90
CA PHE A 650 3.81 -34.51 13.67
C PHE A 650 3.95 -34.20 12.16
N PRO A 651 2.98 -33.52 11.57
CA PRO A 651 3.08 -33.14 10.18
C PRO A 651 4.30 -32.22 9.97
N ASP A 652 4.81 -32.19 8.74
CA ASP A 652 5.97 -31.39 8.31
C ASP A 652 6.02 -29.99 8.88
N PHE A 653 4.84 -29.40 9.14
CA PHE A 653 4.77 -28.06 9.66
C PHE A 653 5.18 -27.97 11.16
N ALA A 654 5.11 -29.03 11.94
CA ALA A 654 5.57 -29.01 13.33
C ALA A 654 7.10 -28.82 13.39
N HIS A 655 7.83 -29.46 12.48
CA HIS A 655 9.24 -29.15 12.27
C HIS A 655 9.47 -27.68 11.92
N ASP A 656 8.64 -27.14 11.02
CA ASP A 656 8.74 -25.72 10.64
C ASP A 656 8.52 -24.80 11.86
N VAL A 657 7.59 -25.14 12.77
CA VAL A 657 7.35 -24.39 14.01
C VAL A 657 8.57 -24.43 14.92
N VAL A 658 9.04 -25.63 15.22
CA VAL A 658 10.13 -25.86 16.19
C VAL A 658 11.42 -25.16 15.74
N TRP A 659 11.83 -25.37 14.49
CA TRP A 659 13.09 -24.80 13.99
C TRP A 659 13.02 -23.30 13.72
N ASN A 660 11.85 -22.77 13.37
CA ASN A 660 11.68 -21.31 13.31
C ASN A 660 11.74 -20.69 14.71
N HIS A 661 11.17 -21.35 15.72
CA HIS A 661 11.33 -20.92 17.10
C HIS A 661 12.82 -20.87 17.49
N ALA A 662 13.53 -21.96 17.26
CA ALA A 662 14.96 -22.04 17.52
C ALA A 662 15.73 -20.89 16.84
N LEU A 663 15.52 -20.67 15.53
CA LEU A 663 16.18 -19.58 14.79
C LEU A 663 15.87 -18.19 15.36
N CYS A 664 14.62 -17.92 15.71
CA CYS A 664 14.24 -16.63 16.28
C CYS A 664 14.84 -16.42 17.67
N THR A 665 14.88 -17.46 18.48
CA THR A 665 15.52 -17.42 19.82
C THR A 665 17.01 -17.16 19.72
N ILE A 666 17.71 -17.89 18.83
CA ILE A 666 19.14 -17.68 18.57
C ILE A 666 19.38 -16.26 18.10
N LYS A 667 18.60 -15.78 17.12
CA LYS A 667 18.72 -14.40 16.64
C LYS A 667 18.55 -13.38 17.75
N TYR A 668 17.49 -13.50 18.54
CA TYR A 668 17.19 -12.57 19.64
C TYR A 668 18.36 -12.52 20.65
N GLN A 669 18.85 -13.67 21.10
CA GLN A 669 19.92 -13.74 22.09
C GLN A 669 21.25 -13.22 21.52
N ALA A 670 21.62 -13.61 20.30
CA ALA A 670 22.84 -13.17 19.66
C ALA A 670 22.84 -11.64 19.41
N GLU A 671 21.72 -11.09 18.91
CA GLU A 671 21.60 -9.63 18.68
C GLU A 671 21.55 -8.84 19.97
N LYS A 672 20.96 -9.39 21.05
CA LYS A 672 20.99 -8.79 22.39
C LYS A 672 22.42 -8.74 22.94
N ARG A 673 23.16 -9.83 22.85
CA ARG A 673 24.57 -9.91 23.29
C ARG A 673 25.47 -8.99 22.46
N ALA A 674 25.22 -8.85 21.17
CA ALA A 674 25.94 -7.93 20.29
C ALA A 674 25.60 -6.44 20.51
N GLY A 675 24.68 -6.10 21.43
CA GLY A 675 24.24 -4.72 21.65
C GLY A 675 23.39 -4.14 20.54
N ALA A 676 22.99 -4.94 19.55
CA ALA A 676 22.22 -4.52 18.38
C ALA A 676 20.73 -4.21 18.70
N ASN A 677 20.28 -4.48 19.92
CA ASN A 677 18.86 -4.34 20.33
C ASN A 677 18.46 -2.91 20.76
N ARG A 678 19.38 -1.95 20.75
CA ARG A 678 19.04 -0.53 21.04
C ARG A 678 18.27 0.15 19.92
N GLN A 679 18.09 -0.49 18.78
CA GLN A 679 17.34 0.02 17.63
C GLN A 679 16.24 -0.97 17.20
N GLY A 680 15.18 -1.07 17.99
CA GLY A 680 13.83 -1.47 17.66
C GLY A 680 13.62 -2.52 16.56
N ILE A 681 14.03 -3.79 16.76
CA ILE A 681 13.47 -4.92 16.00
C ILE A 681 12.85 -5.83 17.02
N SER A 682 11.53 -5.71 17.16
CA SER A 682 10.74 -6.60 18.02
C SER A 682 10.61 -7.99 17.39
N CYS A 683 11.55 -8.88 17.71
CA CYS A 683 11.16 -10.21 18.18
C CYS A 683 11.01 -10.03 19.71
N GLY A 684 9.87 -9.51 20.19
CA GLY A 684 9.56 -9.46 21.62
C GLY A 684 9.51 -10.89 22.17
N PRO A 685 9.73 -11.07 23.50
CA PRO A 685 9.74 -12.38 24.13
C PRO A 685 8.44 -13.16 24.00
#